data_3d869df832cbdc0eec21e9a1c7141de9
#
_entry.id   3d869df832cbdc0eec21e9a1c7141de9
#
_cell.length_a   1.000
_cell.length_b   1.000
_cell.length_c   1.000
_cell.angle_alpha   90.00
_cell.angle_beta   90.00
_cell.angle_gamma   90.00
#
_symmetry.space_group_name_H-M   'P 1'
#
loop_
_entity.id
_entity.type
_entity.pdbx_description
1 polymer ?
#
loop_
_entity_poly.entity_id
_entity_poly.type
_entity_poly.pdbx_seq_one_letter_code
_entity_poly.pdbx_strand_id
1 'polypeptide(L)'
;MTTLHPKKSSILVLSPLAMAIFMLQPVQAQAFTSLVNSGVVVNGETVTGGLQSISSDGTANNTLIEATGTQSVFWLGVSNDATVNGRQLVSSGTANNSIVNAGATQALSTQGVSNGTVLNGGTQTVQGTNSRAVGTEINAGGVQTLSLGAAGADTHINDGGVQNLLNQGTVENTLVQTGGVQNIERGMLGGAVATDTLIDGGVQNVRDTGTANNSTVSNGGQVNLYSGAQANGVVAEAGGTVNVMENGVKTVDSLTLNGGRLAFVPSTDGTFKTFTVNALSGSGSISMNTDIATAHDDLLVIEGAGLANGDHTLIVGDSGHEPTASDGRLLLVDTNGGNAKFGLYGGHVDAGAFRYTLQQEGNDWVLASAGTPPVTTPVDPVNPVNPVNPVDPVTPVDPVTPVDPGKPIDPVTPVRPVNPTPEGLSKGANAAVAAHTASASLWNAQMNALVKRMGELRMGKDDGGVWTRAISKRFDISEHSSRAYTQDISGIEIGADKAFALNSGKVFVGGMVGTAQSDLDFGEGASGNIDSKMFGVYATYLHDNGIYVDSVLKYSRFDNEIKTPSNLGESVKGSYKTNGVGANVEVGKQIKLGNGWFVEPQLELTATRTQGASYTASNGLKVKSDDMDSLQSRVGSLFGRSMELSNGMKAQPYVKASYVTEHAGSSKVSVNGNKLDAELPGNRVELGFGGVLQVSEKSKISIDAEYAKGNSIEQPWGVSVGYRYLW
;
A
#
# COMPACT_ATOMS: atom_id res chain seq x y z
N MET A 1 8.92 34.86 -18.31
CA MET A 1 9.32 36.29 -18.38
C MET A 1 8.58 37.02 -17.29
N THR A 2 9.20 37.25 -16.16
CA THR A 2 8.84 38.28 -15.18
C THR A 2 10.08 38.50 -14.30
N THR A 3 10.60 39.67 -14.45
CA THR A 3 11.87 40.21 -13.98
C THR A 3 11.88 40.46 -12.47
N LEU A 4 12.88 39.93 -11.80
CA LEU A 4 13.25 40.28 -10.42
C LEU A 4 14.00 41.62 -10.39
N HIS A 5 13.52 42.57 -9.61
CA HIS A 5 14.23 43.80 -9.29
C HIS A 5 14.98 43.64 -7.96
N PRO A 6 16.23 44.11 -7.85
CA PRO A 6 16.97 44.10 -6.59
C PRO A 6 16.62 45.32 -5.73
N LYS A 7 16.37 45.07 -4.43
CA LYS A 7 16.20 46.15 -3.44
C LYS A 7 17.54 46.78 -3.12
N LYS A 8 17.61 48.10 -3.32
CA LYS A 8 18.72 48.98 -2.93
C LYS A 8 18.77 49.12 -1.39
N SER A 9 19.95 48.91 -0.82
CA SER A 9 20.28 49.28 0.56
C SER A 9 20.49 50.80 0.65
N SER A 10 19.74 51.46 1.52
CA SER A 10 19.92 52.87 1.84
C SER A 10 20.92 53.01 2.98
N ILE A 11 22.03 53.67 2.70
CA ILE A 11 23.00 54.13 3.70
C ILE A 11 22.41 55.38 4.34
N LEU A 12 22.19 55.32 5.68
CA LEU A 12 21.78 56.47 6.47
C LEU A 12 23.04 57.22 6.89
N VAL A 13 23.23 58.44 6.34
CA VAL A 13 24.24 59.39 6.77
C VAL A 13 23.72 60.10 8.01
N LEU A 14 24.41 59.93 9.12
CA LEU A 14 24.16 60.71 10.36
C LEU A 14 24.90 62.05 10.28
N SER A 15 24.16 63.14 10.37
CA SER A 15 24.71 64.50 10.55
C SER A 15 24.96 64.79 12.05
N PRO A 16 25.99 65.58 12.38
CA PRO A 16 26.31 65.87 13.77
C PRO A 16 25.64 67.16 14.23
N LEU A 17 24.89 67.12 15.34
CA LEU A 17 24.81 68.26 16.30
C LEU A 17 23.93 67.90 17.50
N ALA A 18 24.45 67.76 18.65
CA ALA A 18 24.23 68.59 19.80
C ALA A 18 24.87 67.96 21.06
N MET A 19 25.91 68.58 21.49
CA MET A 19 26.60 68.39 22.75
C MET A 19 25.70 68.88 23.89
N ALA A 20 25.32 67.99 24.83
CA ALA A 20 24.93 68.39 26.18
C ALA A 20 25.64 67.43 27.15
N ILE A 21 26.62 68.00 27.79
CA ILE A 21 27.46 67.42 28.85
C ILE A 21 26.59 67.20 30.08
N PHE A 22 26.34 65.95 30.43
CA PHE A 22 26.19 65.54 31.82
C PHE A 22 27.30 64.56 32.14
N MET A 23 28.30 64.99 32.90
CA MET A 23 29.31 64.12 33.49
C MET A 23 28.61 63.22 34.54
N LEU A 24 28.10 62.08 34.05
CA LEU A 24 28.08 60.84 34.79
C LEU A 24 29.39 60.18 34.46
N GLN A 25 30.33 60.21 35.39
CA GLN A 25 31.49 59.32 35.31
C GLN A 25 30.97 57.94 35.12
N PRO A 26 31.40 57.16 34.02
CA PRO A 26 31.14 55.77 34.01
C PRO A 26 31.91 55.23 35.25
N VAL A 27 31.16 54.71 36.21
CA VAL A 27 31.75 53.70 37.10
C VAL A 27 32.23 52.63 36.14
N GLN A 28 33.53 52.61 35.85
CA GLN A 28 34.13 51.47 35.22
C GLN A 28 33.84 50.33 36.17
N ALA A 29 32.89 49.50 35.80
CA ALA A 29 32.75 48.20 36.47
C ALA A 29 34.12 47.52 36.33
N GLN A 30 34.84 47.49 37.45
CA GLN A 30 36.14 46.83 37.48
C GLN A 30 35.93 45.40 37.04
N ALA A 31 36.51 45.03 35.92
CA ALA A 31 36.34 43.66 35.37
C ALA A 31 36.80 42.67 36.46
N PHE A 32 35.90 41.74 36.80
CA PHE A 32 36.20 40.71 37.78
C PHE A 32 37.49 39.97 37.35
N THR A 33 38.48 39.84 38.23
CA THR A 33 39.71 39.05 37.99
C THR A 33 40.00 38.25 39.23
N SER A 34 39.94 36.91 39.10
CA SER A 34 40.30 35.95 40.13
C SER A 34 41.42 35.03 39.62
N LEU A 35 42.48 34.88 40.36
CA LEU A 35 43.57 33.96 40.09
C LEU A 35 43.57 32.86 41.14
N VAL A 36 43.24 31.63 40.70
CA VAL A 36 43.12 30.43 41.53
C VAL A 36 44.26 29.49 41.16
N ASN A 37 45.34 29.46 41.91
CA ASN A 37 46.52 28.68 41.59
C ASN A 37 47.20 28.09 42.85
N SER A 38 48.16 27.15 42.64
CA SER A 38 49.02 26.59 43.68
C SER A 38 48.28 26.11 44.94
N GLY A 39 47.23 25.32 44.80
CA GLY A 39 46.43 24.74 45.89
C GLY A 39 45.39 25.69 46.49
N VAL A 40 45.18 26.84 45.90
CA VAL A 40 44.08 27.75 46.30
C VAL A 40 42.73 27.12 45.95
N VAL A 41 41.79 27.15 46.90
CA VAL A 41 40.41 26.71 46.71
C VAL A 41 39.48 27.95 46.92
N VAL A 42 38.64 28.22 45.92
CA VAL A 42 37.62 29.26 46.01
C VAL A 42 36.22 28.63 45.85
N ASN A 43 35.23 29.21 46.53
CA ASN A 43 33.89 28.67 46.52
C ASN A 43 32.84 29.81 46.26
N GLY A 44 31.90 29.53 45.38
CA GLY A 44 30.75 30.39 45.14
C GLY A 44 31.07 31.76 44.49
N GLU A 45 32.19 31.88 43.77
CA GLU A 45 32.51 33.15 43.09
C GLU A 45 31.54 33.44 41.93
N THR A 46 31.26 34.69 41.69
CA THR A 46 30.49 35.17 40.57
C THR A 46 31.37 35.96 39.59
N VAL A 47 31.53 35.49 38.39
CA VAL A 47 32.38 36.10 37.35
C VAL A 47 31.52 37.00 36.47
N THR A 48 31.54 38.32 36.78
CA THR A 48 30.78 39.33 36.04
C THR A 48 31.73 40.14 35.16
N GLY A 49 31.63 40.06 33.84
CA GLY A 49 32.35 40.87 32.88
C GLY A 49 33.89 40.80 32.95
N GLY A 50 34.47 39.71 33.45
CA GLY A 50 35.91 39.52 33.62
C GLY A 50 36.38 38.09 33.46
N LEU A 51 37.52 37.78 34.12
CA LEU A 51 38.22 36.48 34.00
C LEU A 51 38.47 35.88 35.40
N GLN A 52 38.01 34.61 35.57
CA GLN A 52 38.53 33.74 36.60
C GLN A 52 39.56 32.78 35.95
N SER A 53 40.76 32.72 36.44
CA SER A 53 41.86 31.91 35.91
C SER A 53 42.23 30.85 36.95
N ILE A 54 42.05 29.58 36.62
CA ILE A 54 42.29 28.43 37.50
C ILE A 54 43.43 27.60 36.91
N SER A 55 44.52 27.43 37.65
CA SER A 55 45.71 26.72 37.15
C SER A 55 46.54 26.10 38.29
N SER A 56 47.52 25.25 37.94
CA SER A 56 48.51 24.74 38.86
C SER A 56 47.91 24.17 40.16
N ASP A 57 47.01 23.18 40.04
CA ASP A 57 46.27 22.54 41.14
C ASP A 57 45.29 23.47 41.90
N GLY A 58 44.98 24.67 41.39
CA GLY A 58 43.92 25.51 41.91
C GLY A 58 42.53 24.92 41.68
N THR A 59 41.62 25.14 42.62
CA THR A 59 40.25 24.58 42.52
C THR A 59 39.21 25.69 42.73
N ALA A 60 38.22 25.79 41.82
CA ALA A 60 37.06 26.63 41.98
C ALA A 60 35.78 25.79 42.06
N ASN A 61 35.00 25.99 43.10
CA ASN A 61 33.72 25.27 43.29
C ASN A 61 32.53 26.22 43.18
N ASN A 62 31.45 25.73 42.58
CA ASN A 62 30.16 26.46 42.49
C ASN A 62 30.30 27.89 41.90
N THR A 63 31.14 28.02 40.87
CA THR A 63 31.31 29.34 40.21
C THR A 63 30.11 29.67 39.33
N LEU A 64 29.56 30.88 39.49
CA LEU A 64 28.57 31.43 38.56
C LEU A 64 29.30 32.31 37.50
N ILE A 65 29.29 31.89 36.25
CA ILE A 65 29.88 32.64 35.13
C ILE A 65 28.76 33.36 34.40
N GLU A 66 28.66 34.65 34.61
CA GLU A 66 27.63 35.51 33.97
C GLU A 66 27.87 35.67 32.46
N ALA A 67 26.91 36.18 31.72
CA ALA A 67 26.89 36.25 30.26
C ALA A 67 28.15 36.88 29.62
N THR A 68 28.77 37.83 30.30
CA THR A 68 30.02 38.49 29.85
C THR A 68 31.29 37.98 30.56
N GLY A 69 31.13 37.03 31.50
CA GLY A 69 32.23 36.44 32.27
C GLY A 69 32.92 35.31 31.50
N THR A 70 34.19 35.09 31.85
CA THR A 70 34.99 34.00 31.33
C THR A 70 35.68 33.27 32.50
N GLN A 71 35.59 31.95 32.52
CA GLN A 71 36.41 31.09 33.38
C GLN A 71 37.42 30.35 32.49
N SER A 72 38.70 30.40 32.80
CA SER A 72 39.77 29.64 32.14
C SER A 72 40.35 28.62 33.13
N VAL A 73 40.25 27.33 32.77
CA VAL A 73 40.76 26.20 33.55
C VAL A 73 41.89 25.56 32.75
N PHE A 74 43.12 25.68 33.26
CA PHE A 74 44.28 25.21 32.55
C PHE A 74 45.37 24.65 33.49
N TRP A 75 46.35 23.88 32.94
CA TRP A 75 47.46 23.33 33.71
C TRP A 75 47.09 22.68 35.04
N LEU A 76 46.34 21.61 35.03
CA LEU A 76 45.86 20.87 36.20
C LEU A 76 44.89 21.65 37.10
N GLY A 77 44.39 22.81 36.69
CA GLY A 77 43.31 23.51 37.38
C GLY A 77 42.00 22.72 37.33
N VAL A 78 41.20 22.82 38.38
CA VAL A 78 39.92 22.11 38.51
C VAL A 78 38.78 23.11 38.76
N SER A 79 37.72 22.96 37.96
CA SER A 79 36.42 23.65 38.16
C SER A 79 35.37 22.63 38.50
N ASN A 80 34.68 22.75 39.62
CA ASN A 80 33.57 21.90 40.01
C ASN A 80 32.26 22.71 40.07
N ASP A 81 31.16 22.08 39.57
CA ASP A 81 29.79 22.56 39.70
C ASP A 81 29.61 23.98 39.19
N ALA A 82 30.26 24.37 38.08
CA ALA A 82 30.14 25.69 37.51
C ALA A 82 28.80 25.88 36.78
N THR A 83 28.11 27.02 37.04
CA THR A 83 26.97 27.45 36.23
C THR A 83 27.44 28.45 35.19
N VAL A 84 27.38 28.07 33.92
CA VAL A 84 27.94 28.83 32.79
C VAL A 84 26.80 29.53 32.02
N ASN A 85 26.69 30.86 32.17
CA ASN A 85 25.90 31.74 31.32
C ASN A 85 26.78 32.52 30.32
N GLY A 86 28.11 32.49 30.48
CA GLY A 86 29.12 33.09 29.62
C GLY A 86 30.03 32.06 28.94
N ARG A 87 31.35 32.10 29.24
CA ARG A 87 32.34 31.22 28.63
C ARG A 87 33.12 30.48 29.67
N GLN A 88 33.25 29.14 29.47
CA GLN A 88 34.20 28.30 30.20
C GLN A 88 35.19 27.70 29.20
N LEU A 89 36.50 27.97 29.40
CA LEU A 89 37.58 27.49 28.57
C LEU A 89 38.38 26.45 29.37
N VAL A 90 38.54 25.23 28.87
CA VAL A 90 39.25 24.14 29.55
C VAL A 90 40.39 23.66 28.66
N SER A 91 41.62 23.94 29.09
CA SER A 91 42.83 23.59 28.33
C SER A 91 43.86 22.94 29.27
N SER A 92 44.09 21.65 29.17
CA SER A 92 44.92 20.86 30.11
C SER A 92 44.44 20.98 31.58
N GLY A 93 43.19 21.29 31.82
CA GLY A 93 42.51 21.34 33.11
C GLY A 93 41.27 20.44 33.08
N THR A 94 40.56 20.43 34.20
CA THR A 94 39.34 19.60 34.36
C THR A 94 38.14 20.44 34.80
N ALA A 95 36.99 20.28 34.12
CA ALA A 95 35.71 20.82 34.52
C ALA A 95 34.76 19.69 34.88
N ASN A 96 34.24 19.66 36.09
CA ASN A 96 33.30 18.68 36.57
C ASN A 96 31.92 19.29 36.77
N ASN A 97 30.85 18.59 36.33
CA ASN A 97 29.44 18.91 36.53
C ASN A 97 29.06 20.37 36.14
N SER A 98 29.63 20.85 35.04
CA SER A 98 29.31 22.20 34.56
C SER A 98 27.91 22.22 33.94
N ILE A 99 27.08 23.22 34.29
CA ILE A 99 25.77 23.47 33.65
C ILE A 99 25.96 24.62 32.67
N VAL A 100 25.83 24.33 31.37
CA VAL A 100 25.99 25.32 30.29
C VAL A 100 24.61 25.74 29.78
N ASN A 101 24.20 26.94 30.11
CA ASN A 101 22.87 27.46 29.79
C ASN A 101 22.80 28.06 28.38
N ALA A 102 21.58 28.40 27.95
CA ALA A 102 21.31 28.95 26.63
C ALA A 102 22.18 30.14 26.27
N GLY A 103 22.85 30.09 25.12
CA GLY A 103 23.79 31.10 24.64
C GLY A 103 25.20 31.03 25.25
N ALA A 104 25.41 30.21 26.27
CA ALA A 104 26.74 29.99 26.87
C ALA A 104 27.57 28.97 26.12
N THR A 105 28.90 29.01 26.33
CA THR A 105 29.84 28.09 25.67
C THR A 105 30.82 27.46 26.67
N GLN A 106 31.02 26.16 26.54
CA GLN A 106 32.16 25.45 27.16
C GLN A 106 33.07 24.95 26.02
N ALA A 107 34.34 25.33 26.03
CA ALA A 107 35.28 24.93 25.02
C ALA A 107 36.47 24.17 25.66
N LEU A 108 36.66 22.92 25.20
CA LEU A 108 37.75 22.06 25.59
C LEU A 108 38.81 22.01 24.49
N SER A 109 40.07 22.18 24.84
CA SER A 109 41.21 22.07 23.92
C SER A 109 42.45 21.57 24.62
N THR A 110 43.46 21.13 23.90
CA THR A 110 44.80 20.81 24.43
C THR A 110 44.73 19.95 25.70
N GLN A 111 44.17 18.74 25.60
CA GLN A 111 44.02 17.80 26.74
C GLN A 111 43.03 18.27 27.83
N GLY A 112 42.14 19.20 27.53
CA GLY A 112 41.07 19.61 28.45
C GLY A 112 40.06 18.47 28.66
N VAL A 113 39.59 18.28 29.89
CA VAL A 113 38.65 17.25 30.28
C VAL A 113 37.41 17.86 30.87
N SER A 114 36.22 17.38 30.47
CA SER A 114 34.99 17.64 31.17
C SER A 114 34.30 16.34 31.58
N ASN A 115 33.71 16.32 32.78
CA ASN A 115 32.94 15.22 33.31
C ASN A 115 31.55 15.73 33.75
N GLY A 116 30.51 15.04 33.37
CA GLY A 116 29.12 15.35 33.80
C GLY A 116 28.61 16.70 33.35
N THR A 117 29.00 17.22 32.19
CA THR A 117 28.49 18.50 31.67
C THR A 117 27.03 18.36 31.26
N VAL A 118 26.16 19.33 31.67
CA VAL A 118 24.76 19.43 31.25
C VAL A 118 24.61 20.64 30.34
N LEU A 119 24.13 20.44 29.12
CA LEU A 119 23.88 21.49 28.12
C LEU A 119 22.38 21.84 28.10
N ASN A 120 21.98 22.91 28.75
CA ASN A 120 20.61 23.44 28.73
C ASN A 120 20.47 24.56 27.70
N GLY A 121 20.51 24.24 26.41
CA GLY A 121 20.53 25.22 25.33
C GLY A 121 21.91 25.88 25.09
N GLY A 122 22.95 25.42 25.79
CA GLY A 122 24.32 25.88 25.62
C GLY A 122 25.11 25.02 24.60
N THR A 123 26.33 25.45 24.28
CA THR A 123 27.20 24.77 23.34
C THR A 123 28.47 24.25 24.03
N GLN A 124 28.79 22.97 23.82
CA GLN A 124 30.08 22.40 24.19
C GLN A 124 30.88 22.09 22.92
N THR A 125 32.12 22.57 22.83
CA THR A 125 33.04 22.27 21.75
C THR A 125 34.27 21.55 22.31
N VAL A 126 34.54 20.34 21.81
CA VAL A 126 35.68 19.53 22.22
C VAL A 126 36.61 19.34 21.03
N GLN A 127 37.84 19.85 21.13
CA GLN A 127 38.78 19.89 20.00
C GLN A 127 40.19 19.43 20.39
N GLY A 128 40.81 18.73 19.45
CA GLY A 128 42.22 18.28 19.57
C GLY A 128 42.37 16.95 20.27
N THR A 129 43.46 16.26 19.90
CA THR A 129 43.83 14.95 20.46
C THR A 129 44.00 15.04 21.98
N ASN A 130 43.48 14.01 22.67
CA ASN A 130 43.45 13.92 24.15
C ASN A 130 42.50 14.89 24.86
N SER A 131 41.75 15.75 24.16
CA SER A 131 40.62 16.46 24.78
C SER A 131 39.43 15.51 24.90
N ARG A 132 38.78 15.49 26.09
CA ARG A 132 37.74 14.50 26.36
C ARG A 132 36.52 15.08 27.08
N ALA A 133 35.33 14.70 26.66
CA ALA A 133 34.09 14.93 27.36
C ALA A 133 33.42 13.59 27.77
N VAL A 134 33.12 13.44 29.06
CA VAL A 134 32.53 12.20 29.60
C VAL A 134 31.22 12.53 30.33
N GLY A 135 30.18 11.71 30.12
CA GLY A 135 28.90 11.88 30.82
C GLY A 135 28.20 13.16 30.43
N THR A 136 28.30 13.62 29.19
CA THR A 136 27.60 14.83 28.75
C THR A 136 26.11 14.57 28.57
N GLU A 137 25.28 15.39 29.20
CA GLU A 137 23.83 15.42 28.98
C GLU A 137 23.46 16.61 28.09
N ILE A 138 22.80 16.34 26.94
CA ILE A 138 22.47 17.34 25.93
C ILE A 138 20.96 17.50 25.90
N ASN A 139 20.45 18.56 26.51
CA ASN A 139 19.03 18.88 26.57
C ASN A 139 18.59 19.81 25.44
N ALA A 140 17.32 20.17 25.39
CA ALA A 140 16.71 20.99 24.35
C ALA A 140 17.52 22.26 24.01
N GLY A 141 17.88 22.40 22.72
CA GLY A 141 18.73 23.50 22.22
C GLY A 141 20.23 23.35 22.56
N GLY A 142 20.62 22.36 23.35
CA GLY A 142 22.02 22.04 23.63
C GLY A 142 22.73 21.45 22.41
N VAL A 143 23.99 21.85 22.19
CA VAL A 143 24.79 21.34 21.07
C VAL A 143 26.17 20.94 21.58
N GLN A 144 26.55 19.67 21.37
CA GLN A 144 27.93 19.21 21.57
C GLN A 144 28.60 18.97 20.21
N THR A 145 29.86 19.44 20.05
CA THR A 145 30.64 19.20 18.84
C THR A 145 32.00 18.64 19.22
N LEU A 146 32.33 17.42 18.72
CA LEU A 146 33.64 16.79 18.88
C LEU A 146 34.39 16.81 17.55
N SER A 147 35.63 17.29 17.55
CA SER A 147 36.42 17.40 16.33
C SER A 147 37.92 17.37 16.57
N LEU A 148 38.70 17.23 15.46
CA LEU A 148 40.15 17.26 15.48
C LEU A 148 40.79 16.18 16.39
N GLY A 149 40.18 14.98 16.40
CA GLY A 149 40.65 13.84 17.19
C GLY A 149 40.23 13.89 18.66
N ALA A 150 39.27 14.74 19.04
CA ALA A 150 38.70 14.76 20.38
C ALA A 150 37.82 13.51 20.63
N ALA A 151 37.72 13.11 21.90
CA ALA A 151 36.95 11.94 22.32
C ALA A 151 35.77 12.33 23.24
N GLY A 152 34.66 11.62 23.10
CA GLY A 152 33.52 11.66 24.02
C GLY A 152 33.19 10.25 24.52
N ALA A 153 32.53 10.17 25.68
CA ALA A 153 31.99 8.94 26.20
C ALA A 153 30.72 9.19 27.03
N ASP A 154 29.86 8.17 27.11
CA ASP A 154 28.67 8.15 27.95
C ASP A 154 27.77 9.41 27.75
N THR A 155 27.53 9.75 26.49
CA THR A 155 26.69 10.93 26.12
C THR A 155 25.21 10.57 26.09
N HIS A 156 24.37 11.39 26.73
CA HIS A 156 22.92 11.31 26.63
C HIS A 156 22.37 12.49 25.82
N ILE A 157 21.68 12.20 24.71
CA ILE A 157 21.08 13.21 23.81
C ILE A 157 19.58 13.15 24.00
N ASN A 158 19.02 14.11 24.70
CA ASN A 158 17.60 14.23 25.02
C ASN A 158 16.85 14.98 23.91
N ASP A 159 15.54 15.14 24.06
CA ASP A 159 14.68 15.84 23.11
C ASP A 159 15.21 17.25 22.78
N GLY A 160 15.39 17.54 21.50
CA GLY A 160 15.96 18.79 20.98
C GLY A 160 17.47 18.98 21.19
N GLY A 161 18.17 17.99 21.75
CA GLY A 161 19.63 17.97 21.87
C GLY A 161 20.32 17.50 20.57
N VAL A 162 21.52 18.04 20.28
CA VAL A 162 22.28 17.69 19.08
C VAL A 162 23.74 17.40 19.41
N GLN A 163 24.24 16.25 18.95
CA GLN A 163 25.67 15.93 18.97
C GLN A 163 26.22 15.88 17.54
N ASN A 164 27.32 16.60 17.28
CA ASN A 164 28.01 16.61 15.99
C ASN A 164 29.43 16.02 16.14
N LEU A 165 29.73 15.01 15.35
CA LEU A 165 31.05 14.39 15.26
C LEU A 165 31.67 14.73 13.92
N LEU A 166 32.81 15.39 13.90
CA LEU A 166 33.49 15.91 12.72
C LEU A 166 35.00 15.66 12.79
N ASN A 167 35.69 15.70 11.66
CA ASN A 167 37.17 15.77 11.63
C ASN A 167 37.86 14.78 12.60
N GLN A 168 37.61 13.48 12.49
CA GLN A 168 38.17 12.43 13.36
C GLN A 168 37.71 12.52 14.84
N GLY A 169 36.66 13.26 15.16
CA GLY A 169 36.02 13.19 16.47
C GLY A 169 35.45 11.81 16.73
N THR A 170 35.59 11.30 17.96
CA THR A 170 35.09 9.98 18.34
C THR A 170 34.15 10.06 19.52
N VAL A 171 33.18 9.16 19.59
CA VAL A 171 32.35 8.96 20.78
C VAL A 171 32.07 7.48 21.00
N GLU A 172 31.94 7.10 22.26
CA GLU A 172 31.50 5.76 22.66
C GLU A 172 30.32 5.84 23.66
N ASN A 173 29.48 4.81 23.70
CA ASN A 173 28.35 4.69 24.61
C ASN A 173 27.40 5.90 24.55
N THR A 174 26.83 6.23 23.37
CA THR A 174 25.86 7.32 23.25
C THR A 174 24.43 6.78 23.31
N LEU A 175 23.59 7.40 24.14
CA LEU A 175 22.14 7.20 24.12
C LEU A 175 21.47 8.39 23.40
N VAL A 176 20.72 8.10 22.33
CA VAL A 176 19.95 9.09 21.55
C VAL A 176 18.48 8.84 21.78
N GLN A 177 17.85 9.65 22.60
CA GLN A 177 16.43 9.55 22.93
C GLN A 177 15.54 10.23 21.90
N THR A 178 14.24 10.02 22.01
CA THR A 178 13.22 10.66 21.13
C THR A 178 13.46 12.17 21.02
N GLY A 179 13.54 12.67 19.77
CA GLY A 179 13.84 14.07 19.47
C GLY A 179 15.31 14.47 19.52
N GLY A 180 16.20 13.60 20.05
CA GLY A 180 17.65 13.78 20.02
C GLY A 180 18.27 13.43 18.66
N VAL A 181 19.37 14.10 18.30
CA VAL A 181 20.05 13.90 17.01
C VAL A 181 21.56 13.75 17.19
N GLN A 182 22.13 12.67 16.63
CA GLN A 182 23.57 12.47 16.48
C GLN A 182 23.94 12.55 14.99
N ASN A 183 24.87 13.42 14.63
CA ASN A 183 25.43 13.53 13.29
C ASN A 183 26.88 13.06 13.26
N ILE A 184 27.21 12.15 12.33
CA ILE A 184 28.55 11.58 12.16
C ILE A 184 28.98 11.86 10.72
N GLU A 185 29.91 12.79 10.54
CA GLU A 185 30.25 13.34 9.24
C GLU A 185 31.76 13.39 9.01
N ARG A 186 32.13 13.60 7.76
CA ARG A 186 33.50 13.94 7.41
C ARG A 186 33.79 15.41 7.72
N GLY A 187 34.98 15.66 8.23
CA GLY A 187 35.55 16.99 8.15
C GLY A 187 36.75 17.03 7.21
N MET A 188 37.53 18.11 7.24
CA MET A 188 38.69 18.29 6.39
C MET A 188 39.81 17.26 6.62
N LEU A 189 39.91 16.69 7.84
CA LEU A 189 40.96 15.75 8.25
C LEU A 189 40.55 14.27 8.16
N GLY A 190 39.28 13.95 7.93
CA GLY A 190 38.77 12.57 7.85
C GLY A 190 37.40 12.38 8.47
N GLY A 191 36.86 11.15 8.39
CA GLY A 191 35.60 10.76 8.99
C GLY A 191 35.64 10.71 10.51
N ALA A 192 34.52 11.01 11.14
CA ALA A 192 34.29 10.83 12.56
C ALA A 192 33.74 9.42 12.84
N VAL A 193 33.84 8.96 14.12
CA VAL A 193 33.39 7.62 14.51
C VAL A 193 32.52 7.68 15.77
N ALA A 194 31.36 7.05 15.71
CA ALA A 194 30.57 6.70 16.89
C ALA A 194 30.56 5.19 17.09
N THR A 195 30.73 4.75 18.32
CA THR A 195 30.73 3.33 18.69
C THR A 195 29.75 3.08 19.83
N ASP A 196 29.03 1.93 19.77
CA ASP A 196 28.06 1.51 20.79
C ASP A 196 26.97 2.58 21.03
N THR A 197 26.29 3.01 19.94
CA THR A 197 25.19 3.97 20.04
C THR A 197 23.86 3.24 20.18
N LEU A 198 23.09 3.57 21.23
CA LEU A 198 21.71 3.17 21.40
C LEU A 198 20.77 4.31 20.95
N ILE A 199 20.00 4.09 19.90
CA ILE A 199 19.03 5.05 19.35
C ILE A 199 17.64 4.61 19.81
N ASP A 200 17.15 5.22 20.88
CA ASP A 200 15.84 4.93 21.48
C ASP A 200 14.84 6.04 21.12
N GLY A 201 14.27 5.94 19.95
CA GLY A 201 13.34 6.93 19.39
C GLY A 201 14.01 8.17 18.77
N GLY A 202 15.32 8.32 18.86
CA GLY A 202 16.09 9.43 18.28
C GLY A 202 16.58 9.18 16.87
N VAL A 203 17.50 10.01 16.38
CA VAL A 203 18.03 9.95 15.02
C VAL A 203 19.56 9.94 15.03
N GLN A 204 20.16 8.97 14.33
CA GLN A 204 21.58 8.95 13.99
C GLN A 204 21.75 9.14 12.48
N ASN A 205 22.44 10.19 12.06
CA ASN A 205 22.77 10.47 10.66
C ASN A 205 24.24 10.14 10.39
N VAL A 206 24.52 9.27 9.43
CA VAL A 206 25.88 8.89 9.02
C VAL A 206 26.08 9.32 7.57
N ARG A 207 27.08 10.20 7.33
CA ARG A 207 27.31 10.79 6.02
C ARG A 207 28.78 10.83 5.66
N ASP A 208 29.03 10.98 4.37
CA ASP A 208 30.36 11.16 3.79
C ASP A 208 31.37 10.19 4.37
N THR A 209 32.23 10.04 4.86
CA THR A 209 33.09 8.98 5.45
C THR A 209 32.94 8.84 6.96
N GLY A 210 31.80 9.29 7.51
CA GLY A 210 31.45 9.00 8.92
C GLY A 210 31.25 7.50 9.14
N THR A 211 31.59 7.01 10.31
CA THR A 211 31.46 5.60 10.66
C THR A 211 30.67 5.40 11.94
N ALA A 212 29.64 4.56 11.86
CA ALA A 212 28.87 4.07 13.01
C ALA A 212 29.18 2.60 13.26
N ASN A 213 29.69 2.28 14.46
CA ASN A 213 29.95 0.92 14.88
C ASN A 213 28.96 0.50 15.98
N ASN A 214 28.38 -0.70 15.86
CA ASN A 214 27.49 -1.30 16.85
C ASN A 214 26.32 -0.36 17.23
N SER A 215 25.61 0.15 16.23
CA SER A 215 24.41 0.96 16.48
C SER A 215 23.19 0.07 16.66
N THR A 216 22.49 0.22 17.79
CA THR A 216 21.19 -0.44 18.03
C THR A 216 20.07 0.59 17.96
N VAL A 217 19.05 0.34 17.13
CA VAL A 217 17.93 1.28 16.92
C VAL A 217 16.60 0.62 17.27
N SER A 218 15.76 1.33 18.04
CA SER A 218 14.49 0.83 18.58
C SER A 218 13.45 1.95 18.74
N ASN A 219 12.21 1.59 19.06
CA ASN A 219 11.16 2.49 19.56
C ASN A 219 10.87 3.73 18.69
N GLY A 220 10.88 3.57 17.35
CA GLY A 220 10.70 4.68 16.40
C GLY A 220 11.98 5.41 16.03
N GLY A 221 13.13 4.97 16.58
CA GLY A 221 14.44 5.51 16.25
C GLY A 221 14.83 5.24 14.79
N GLN A 222 15.78 6.05 14.30
CA GLN A 222 16.24 5.98 12.91
C GLN A 222 17.75 6.05 12.80
N VAL A 223 18.34 5.17 11.99
CA VAL A 223 19.70 5.29 11.46
C VAL A 223 19.61 5.67 9.99
N ASN A 224 20.06 6.86 9.62
CA ASN A 224 20.02 7.37 8.25
C ASN A 224 21.39 7.26 7.59
N LEU A 225 21.49 6.44 6.55
CA LEU A 225 22.72 6.20 5.80
C LEU A 225 22.71 7.01 4.49
N TYR A 226 23.64 7.95 4.39
CA TYR A 226 23.85 8.80 3.19
C TYR A 226 25.06 8.31 2.39
N SER A 227 25.32 8.95 1.25
CA SER A 227 26.48 8.64 0.42
C SER A 227 27.79 8.70 1.21
N GLY A 228 28.66 7.71 1.02
CA GLY A 228 29.92 7.57 1.71
C GLY A 228 29.85 7.07 3.18
N ALA A 229 28.65 6.94 3.74
CA ALA A 229 28.45 6.42 5.09
C ALA A 229 29.06 5.01 5.26
N GLN A 230 29.64 4.75 6.43
CA GLN A 230 30.10 3.44 6.86
C GLN A 230 29.34 3.02 8.13
N ALA A 231 28.86 1.78 8.15
CA ALA A 231 28.19 1.25 9.33
C ALA A 231 28.59 -0.21 9.53
N ASN A 232 28.99 -0.57 10.75
CA ASN A 232 29.44 -1.91 11.09
C ASN A 232 28.61 -2.40 12.28
N GLY A 233 27.93 -3.52 12.15
CA GLY A 233 27.15 -4.09 13.26
C GLY A 233 25.89 -3.31 13.61
N VAL A 234 25.03 -3.03 12.64
CA VAL A 234 23.75 -2.36 12.89
C VAL A 234 22.67 -3.37 13.28
N VAL A 235 21.99 -3.11 14.41
CA VAL A 235 20.85 -3.91 14.87
C VAL A 235 19.60 -3.05 14.90
N ALA A 236 18.58 -3.43 14.11
CA ALA A 236 17.27 -2.80 14.13
C ALA A 236 16.29 -3.68 14.91
N GLU A 237 15.96 -3.24 16.12
CA GLU A 237 14.94 -3.85 16.97
C GLU A 237 13.54 -3.41 16.55
N ALA A 238 12.51 -3.99 17.17
CA ALA A 238 11.12 -3.63 16.89
C ALA A 238 10.87 -2.12 16.98
N GLY A 239 10.29 -1.56 15.93
CA GLY A 239 10.07 -0.11 15.79
C GLY A 239 11.28 0.69 15.32
N GLY A 240 12.48 0.12 15.30
CA GLY A 240 13.68 0.78 14.75
C GLY A 240 13.76 0.69 13.23
N THR A 241 14.34 1.70 12.59
CA THR A 241 14.49 1.76 11.13
C THR A 241 15.89 2.15 10.71
N VAL A 242 16.45 1.41 9.76
CA VAL A 242 17.67 1.78 9.02
C VAL A 242 17.24 2.31 7.66
N ASN A 243 17.53 3.57 7.38
CA ASN A 243 17.13 4.25 6.15
C ASN A 243 18.31 4.36 5.18
N VAL A 244 18.17 3.86 3.97
CA VAL A 244 19.06 4.12 2.84
C VAL A 244 18.59 5.42 2.18
N MET A 245 19.28 6.51 2.51
CA MET A 245 18.88 7.86 2.06
C MET A 245 19.35 8.17 0.64
N GLU A 246 20.55 7.70 0.28
CA GLU A 246 21.22 7.99 -0.98
C GLU A 246 21.97 6.77 -1.51
N ASN A 247 22.30 6.76 -2.80
CA ASN A 247 23.27 5.84 -3.37
C ASN A 247 24.69 6.14 -2.86
N GLY A 248 25.58 5.15 -2.94
CA GLY A 248 26.98 5.32 -2.57
C GLY A 248 27.23 5.16 -1.06
N VAL A 249 26.29 4.61 -0.30
CA VAL A 249 26.57 4.01 1.02
C VAL A 249 27.61 2.94 0.81
N LYS A 250 28.67 2.91 1.64
CA LYS A 250 29.66 1.84 1.58
C LYS A 250 29.09 0.54 2.13
N THR A 251 29.73 -0.56 1.84
CA THR A 251 29.32 -1.88 2.35
C THR A 251 29.18 -1.85 3.87
N VAL A 252 27.99 -2.22 4.34
CA VAL A 252 27.71 -2.41 5.76
C VAL A 252 28.18 -3.79 6.17
N ASP A 253 29.00 -3.91 7.23
CA ASP A 253 29.57 -5.22 7.60
C ASP A 253 28.48 -6.20 8.06
N SER A 254 27.58 -5.79 8.93
CA SER A 254 26.46 -6.62 9.32
C SER A 254 25.20 -5.81 9.65
N LEU A 255 24.05 -6.31 9.20
CA LEU A 255 22.74 -5.80 9.53
C LEU A 255 21.90 -6.93 10.13
N THR A 256 21.40 -6.70 11.34
CA THR A 256 20.47 -7.62 12.01
C THR A 256 19.09 -6.94 12.15
N LEU A 257 18.04 -7.57 11.65
CA LEU A 257 16.67 -7.09 11.77
C LEU A 257 15.92 -7.93 12.81
N ASN A 258 15.82 -7.46 14.06
CA ASN A 258 15.08 -8.12 15.13
C ASN A 258 13.68 -7.53 15.28
N GLY A 259 12.84 -7.69 14.27
CA GLY A 259 11.54 -7.03 14.18
C GLY A 259 11.61 -5.58 13.67
N GLY A 260 12.81 -5.09 13.37
CA GLY A 260 13.03 -3.76 12.79
C GLY A 260 12.89 -3.71 11.28
N ARG A 261 13.27 -2.59 10.70
CA ARG A 261 13.05 -2.29 9.28
C ARG A 261 14.31 -1.74 8.61
N LEU A 262 14.60 -2.24 7.41
CA LEU A 262 15.42 -1.57 6.41
C LEU A 262 14.51 -0.84 5.43
N ALA A 263 14.76 0.43 5.12
CA ALA A 263 13.92 1.21 4.21
C ALA A 263 14.77 1.94 3.17
N PHE A 264 14.47 1.72 1.90
CA PHE A 264 14.96 2.55 0.81
C PHE A 264 14.06 3.77 0.69
N VAL A 265 14.57 4.93 1.11
CA VAL A 265 13.79 6.17 1.10
C VAL A 265 13.63 6.66 -0.34
N PRO A 266 12.42 6.90 -0.87
CA PRO A 266 12.22 7.36 -2.23
C PRO A 266 13.03 8.64 -2.54
N SER A 267 13.72 8.67 -3.67
CA SER A 267 14.44 9.85 -4.13
C SER A 267 13.49 10.84 -4.81
N THR A 268 13.71 12.13 -4.63
CA THR A 268 12.88 13.19 -5.24
C THR A 268 13.04 13.28 -6.76
N ASP A 269 14.12 12.77 -7.29
CA ASP A 269 14.44 12.70 -8.74
C ASP A 269 14.05 11.34 -9.37
N GLY A 270 13.45 10.43 -8.60
CA GLY A 270 13.03 9.10 -9.07
C GLY A 270 14.18 8.09 -9.23
N THR A 271 15.39 8.38 -8.74
CA THR A 271 16.49 7.41 -8.79
C THR A 271 16.29 6.28 -7.76
N PHE A 272 16.55 5.05 -8.20
CA PHE A 272 16.55 3.86 -7.35
C PHE A 272 17.92 3.64 -6.72
N LYS A 273 17.98 2.86 -5.63
CA LYS A 273 19.17 2.71 -4.81
C LYS A 273 19.63 1.26 -4.76
N THR A 274 20.94 1.09 -4.75
CA THR A 274 21.58 -0.19 -4.39
C THR A 274 22.18 -0.06 -2.99
N PHE A 275 21.86 -1.01 -2.11
CA PHE A 275 22.39 -1.08 -0.78
C PHE A 275 23.09 -2.43 -0.57
N THR A 276 24.37 -2.37 -0.21
CA THR A 276 25.21 -3.54 -0.04
C THR A 276 25.52 -3.81 1.43
N VAL A 277 25.28 -5.05 1.87
CA VAL A 277 25.67 -5.54 3.19
C VAL A 277 26.53 -6.80 3.02
N ASN A 278 27.51 -7.00 3.89
CA ASN A 278 28.25 -8.26 3.89
C ASN A 278 27.43 -9.38 4.54
N ALA A 279 26.73 -9.12 5.65
CA ALA A 279 25.89 -10.10 6.32
C ALA A 279 24.51 -9.54 6.69
N LEU A 280 23.44 -10.32 6.41
CA LEU A 280 22.06 -10.04 6.84
C LEU A 280 21.57 -11.17 7.75
N SER A 281 20.92 -10.83 8.86
CA SER A 281 20.37 -11.81 9.81
C SER A 281 19.12 -11.32 10.53
N GLY A 282 18.51 -12.23 11.32
CA GLY A 282 17.31 -11.94 12.12
C GLY A 282 16.01 -12.07 11.32
N SER A 283 14.99 -11.33 11.73
CA SER A 283 13.67 -11.29 11.05
C SER A 283 13.13 -9.87 11.10
N GLY A 284 12.74 -9.34 9.94
CA GLY A 284 12.22 -7.97 9.87
C GLY A 284 11.65 -7.62 8.52
N SER A 285 11.35 -6.34 8.30
CA SER A 285 10.80 -5.85 7.05
C SER A 285 11.81 -5.03 6.24
N ILE A 286 11.71 -5.12 4.91
CA ILE A 286 12.54 -4.37 3.97
C ILE A 286 11.61 -3.64 3.01
N SER A 287 11.62 -2.31 3.06
CA SER A 287 10.80 -1.49 2.15
C SER A 287 11.61 -1.05 0.95
N MET A 288 11.08 -1.33 -0.23
CA MET A 288 11.72 -1.11 -1.53
C MET A 288 10.77 -0.43 -2.49
N ASN A 289 11.31 0.32 -3.43
CA ASN A 289 10.57 0.98 -4.50
C ASN A 289 10.91 0.32 -5.83
N THR A 290 9.93 0.24 -6.73
CA THR A 290 10.09 -0.29 -8.08
C THR A 290 9.38 0.57 -9.12
N ASP A 291 9.87 0.54 -10.34
CA ASP A 291 9.14 0.90 -11.56
C ASP A 291 9.23 -0.30 -12.51
N ILE A 292 8.29 -1.22 -12.34
CA ILE A 292 8.25 -2.47 -13.11
C ILE A 292 8.13 -2.18 -14.61
N ALA A 293 7.45 -1.10 -14.98
CA ALA A 293 7.27 -0.70 -16.37
C ALA A 293 8.58 -0.36 -17.09
N THR A 294 9.55 0.18 -16.37
CA THR A 294 10.86 0.57 -16.91
C THR A 294 11.99 -0.38 -16.49
N ALA A 295 11.66 -1.43 -15.75
CA ALA A 295 12.60 -2.41 -15.19
C ALA A 295 13.69 -1.77 -14.31
N HIS A 296 13.27 -0.87 -13.40
CA HIS A 296 14.14 -0.26 -12.41
C HIS A 296 13.60 -0.52 -10.99
N ASP A 297 14.50 -0.73 -10.04
CA ASP A 297 14.17 -1.04 -8.66
C ASP A 297 15.26 -0.66 -7.67
N ASP A 298 14.90 -0.60 -6.40
CA ASP A 298 15.84 -0.63 -5.30
C ASP A 298 16.39 -2.06 -5.16
N LEU A 299 17.71 -2.20 -5.01
CA LEU A 299 18.39 -3.49 -4.94
C LEU A 299 19.11 -3.67 -3.60
N LEU A 300 18.82 -4.78 -2.90
CA LEU A 300 19.59 -5.23 -1.75
C LEU A 300 20.63 -6.28 -2.20
N VAL A 301 21.91 -6.03 -1.92
CA VAL A 301 23.00 -6.96 -2.22
C VAL A 301 23.60 -7.50 -0.92
N ILE A 302 23.69 -8.81 -0.78
CA ILE A 302 24.32 -9.49 0.35
C ILE A 302 25.56 -10.24 -0.15
N GLU A 303 26.75 -9.61 0.01
CA GLU A 303 27.99 -10.07 -0.61
C GLU A 303 28.64 -11.28 0.08
N GLY A 304 28.45 -11.43 1.39
CA GLY A 304 29.11 -12.47 2.18
C GLY A 304 28.60 -13.87 1.84
N ALA A 305 29.52 -14.77 1.46
CA ALA A 305 29.16 -16.12 1.09
C ALA A 305 28.46 -16.88 2.23
N GLY A 306 27.21 -17.27 2.02
CA GLY A 306 26.39 -17.97 3.01
C GLY A 306 25.91 -17.08 4.17
N LEU A 307 26.06 -15.76 4.08
CA LEU A 307 25.75 -14.81 5.18
C LEU A 307 24.35 -14.15 5.03
N ALA A 308 23.55 -14.55 4.06
CA ALA A 308 22.14 -14.18 4.00
C ALA A 308 21.32 -15.16 4.87
N ASN A 309 20.81 -14.70 6.02
CA ASN A 309 20.09 -15.54 6.98
C ASN A 309 18.85 -14.83 7.52
N GLY A 310 17.87 -15.62 7.96
CA GLY A 310 16.64 -15.14 8.62
C GLY A 310 15.43 -15.08 7.72
N ASP A 311 14.31 -14.60 8.28
CA ASP A 311 13.02 -14.51 7.57
C ASP A 311 12.63 -13.03 7.40
N HIS A 312 12.56 -12.56 6.15
CA HIS A 312 12.37 -11.14 5.85
C HIS A 312 11.13 -10.91 4.99
N THR A 313 10.38 -9.85 5.30
CA THR A 313 9.22 -9.43 4.52
C THR A 313 9.59 -8.23 3.65
N LEU A 314 9.51 -8.39 2.32
CA LEU A 314 9.67 -7.29 1.38
C LEU A 314 8.35 -6.52 1.27
N ILE A 315 8.38 -5.21 1.50
CA ILE A 315 7.28 -4.28 1.32
C ILE A 315 7.60 -3.46 0.08
N VAL A 316 7.03 -3.85 -1.07
CA VAL A 316 7.37 -3.28 -2.37
C VAL A 316 6.32 -2.28 -2.80
N GLY A 317 6.72 -1.02 -2.99
CA GLY A 317 5.95 0.02 -3.64
C GLY A 317 6.31 0.08 -5.13
N ASP A 318 5.30 0.12 -6.01
CA ASP A 318 5.52 0.31 -7.45
C ASP A 318 5.09 1.70 -7.91
N SER A 319 5.73 2.22 -8.97
CA SER A 319 5.42 3.52 -9.56
C SER A 319 3.98 3.64 -10.08
N GLY A 320 3.34 2.51 -10.38
CA GLY A 320 2.00 2.43 -10.98
C GLY A 320 1.98 2.66 -12.49
N HIS A 321 3.13 2.82 -13.14
CA HIS A 321 3.22 2.83 -14.60
C HIS A 321 2.81 1.47 -15.18
N GLU A 322 2.27 1.49 -16.41
CA GLU A 322 1.85 0.26 -17.08
C GLU A 322 3.05 -0.49 -17.66
N PRO A 323 3.33 -1.73 -17.24
CA PRO A 323 4.35 -2.56 -17.88
C PRO A 323 4.04 -2.84 -19.35
N THR A 324 5.05 -2.82 -20.19
CA THR A 324 4.90 -3.09 -21.63
C THR A 324 4.92 -4.57 -21.98
N ALA A 325 5.38 -5.42 -21.06
CA ALA A 325 5.43 -6.87 -21.20
C ALA A 325 5.02 -7.56 -19.88
N SER A 326 4.25 -8.65 -20.00
CA SER A 326 3.83 -9.45 -18.84
C SER A 326 4.94 -10.35 -18.27
N ASP A 327 6.07 -10.46 -18.97
CA ASP A 327 7.23 -11.31 -18.65
C ASP A 327 8.40 -10.55 -18.03
N GLY A 328 8.16 -9.30 -17.56
CA GLY A 328 9.15 -8.51 -16.85
C GLY A 328 9.66 -9.20 -15.58
N ARG A 329 10.99 -9.12 -15.35
CA ARG A 329 11.66 -9.66 -14.18
C ARG A 329 12.51 -8.54 -13.56
N LEU A 330 12.46 -8.40 -12.22
CA LEU A 330 13.24 -7.46 -11.45
C LEU A 330 13.98 -8.18 -10.34
N LEU A 331 15.28 -7.95 -10.21
CA LEU A 331 16.11 -8.52 -9.15
C LEU A 331 16.03 -7.63 -7.90
N LEU A 332 15.28 -8.04 -6.90
CA LEU A 332 15.11 -7.28 -5.66
C LEU A 332 16.20 -7.57 -4.62
N VAL A 333 16.64 -8.83 -4.53
CA VAL A 333 17.67 -9.25 -3.59
C VAL A 333 18.67 -10.15 -4.29
N ASP A 334 19.92 -9.70 -4.31
CA ASP A 334 21.08 -10.45 -4.80
C ASP A 334 21.81 -11.05 -3.60
N THR A 335 21.99 -12.37 -3.55
CA THR A 335 22.65 -13.03 -2.43
C THR A 335 23.76 -13.98 -2.88
N ASN A 336 24.82 -14.03 -2.10
CA ASN A 336 25.89 -15.02 -2.26
C ASN A 336 25.61 -16.29 -1.43
N GLY A 337 24.33 -16.72 -1.40
CA GLY A 337 23.86 -17.89 -0.67
C GLY A 337 23.59 -17.65 0.81
N GLY A 338 23.06 -18.67 1.47
CA GLY A 338 22.62 -18.63 2.87
C GLY A 338 21.25 -19.28 3.05
N ASN A 339 20.63 -19.05 4.20
CA ASN A 339 19.34 -19.63 4.58
C ASN A 339 18.21 -18.58 4.63
N ALA A 340 18.46 -17.35 4.17
CA ALA A 340 17.45 -16.29 4.21
C ALA A 340 16.23 -16.66 3.39
N LYS A 341 15.06 -16.37 3.94
CA LYS A 341 13.79 -16.45 3.24
C LYS A 341 13.20 -15.06 3.09
N PHE A 342 12.77 -14.75 1.89
CA PHE A 342 12.08 -13.51 1.62
C PHE A 342 10.66 -13.79 1.18
N GLY A 343 9.71 -13.02 1.69
CA GLY A 343 8.30 -13.06 1.31
C GLY A 343 7.79 -11.67 0.99
N LEU A 344 6.77 -11.55 0.13
CA LEU A 344 6.14 -10.26 -0.14
C LEU A 344 5.06 -9.94 0.90
N TYR A 345 5.01 -8.70 1.35
CA TYR A 345 3.84 -8.18 2.04
C TYR A 345 2.64 -8.25 1.09
N GLY A 346 1.55 -8.88 1.56
CA GLY A 346 0.37 -9.12 0.72
C GLY A 346 0.53 -10.23 -0.34
N GLY A 347 1.70 -10.89 -0.43
CA GLY A 347 1.96 -12.04 -1.30
C GLY A 347 2.24 -11.71 -2.76
N HIS A 348 2.00 -10.49 -3.23
CA HIS A 348 2.22 -10.05 -4.61
C HIS A 348 2.39 -8.53 -4.71
N VAL A 349 2.88 -8.09 -5.87
CA VAL A 349 2.96 -6.68 -6.26
C VAL A 349 2.12 -6.46 -7.51
N ASP A 350 1.21 -5.50 -7.47
CA ASP A 350 0.41 -5.11 -8.64
C ASP A 350 1.05 -3.88 -9.33
N ALA A 351 1.28 -3.96 -10.65
CA ALA A 351 1.73 -2.88 -11.50
C ALA A 351 0.81 -2.77 -12.72
N GLY A 352 0.14 -1.64 -12.88
CA GLY A 352 -0.86 -1.46 -13.93
C GLY A 352 -1.92 -2.56 -13.93
N ALA A 353 -2.09 -3.24 -15.07
CA ALA A 353 -3.02 -4.35 -15.23
C ALA A 353 -2.49 -5.69 -14.69
N PHE A 354 -1.21 -5.80 -14.35
CA PHE A 354 -0.52 -7.06 -14.11
C PHE A 354 -0.15 -7.27 -12.64
N ARG A 355 0.01 -8.54 -12.29
CA ARG A 355 0.45 -9.03 -10.97
C ARG A 355 1.82 -9.68 -11.07
N TYR A 356 2.66 -9.41 -10.08
CA TYR A 356 4.00 -9.98 -9.93
C TYR A 356 4.13 -10.71 -8.61
N THR A 357 4.88 -11.79 -8.61
CA THR A 357 5.17 -12.61 -7.43
C THR A 357 6.67 -12.72 -7.23
N LEU A 358 7.09 -12.89 -5.98
CA LEU A 358 8.50 -13.12 -5.66
C LEU A 358 8.85 -14.58 -5.92
N GLN A 359 9.95 -14.80 -6.63
CA GLN A 359 10.47 -16.13 -6.96
C GLN A 359 11.95 -16.18 -6.58
N GLN A 360 12.38 -17.32 -6.05
CA GLN A 360 13.80 -17.58 -5.85
C GLN A 360 14.41 -18.21 -7.10
N GLU A 361 15.47 -17.60 -7.63
CA GLU A 361 16.22 -18.09 -8.80
C GLU A 361 17.71 -18.26 -8.40
N GLY A 362 18.10 -19.51 -8.20
CA GLY A 362 19.39 -19.80 -7.61
C GLY A 362 19.48 -19.31 -6.17
N ASN A 363 20.35 -18.34 -5.91
CA ASN A 363 20.48 -17.69 -4.61
C ASN A 363 19.69 -16.37 -4.52
N ASP A 364 19.18 -15.87 -5.64
CA ASP A 364 18.62 -14.54 -5.76
C ASP A 364 17.09 -14.54 -5.68
N TRP A 365 16.52 -13.38 -5.39
CA TRP A 365 15.08 -13.20 -5.29
C TRP A 365 14.60 -12.15 -6.30
N VAL A 366 13.79 -12.62 -7.24
CA VAL A 366 13.27 -11.82 -8.36
C VAL A 366 11.77 -11.66 -8.28
N LEU A 367 11.32 -10.48 -8.66
CA LEU A 367 9.91 -10.23 -8.93
C LEU A 367 9.62 -10.64 -10.37
N ALA A 368 8.69 -11.58 -10.57
CA ALA A 368 8.32 -12.07 -11.89
C ALA A 368 6.80 -12.03 -12.08
N SER A 369 6.34 -11.90 -13.33
CA SER A 369 4.92 -11.94 -13.67
C SER A 369 4.27 -13.22 -13.13
N ALA A 370 3.10 -13.10 -12.50
CA ALA A 370 2.39 -14.24 -11.94
C ALA A 370 2.05 -15.25 -13.06
N GLY A 371 2.39 -16.51 -12.83
CA GLY A 371 2.25 -17.60 -13.82
C GLY A 371 3.50 -17.87 -14.67
N THR A 372 4.55 -17.06 -14.55
CA THR A 372 5.85 -17.36 -15.19
C THR A 372 6.61 -18.38 -14.33
N PRO A 373 6.99 -19.55 -14.85
CA PRO A 373 7.80 -20.51 -14.08
C PRO A 373 9.17 -19.93 -13.71
N PRO A 374 9.76 -20.30 -12.55
CA PRO A 374 11.14 -19.96 -12.23
C PRO A 374 12.10 -20.43 -13.33
N VAL A 375 13.09 -19.63 -13.67
CA VAL A 375 14.17 -20.06 -14.55
C VAL A 375 15.04 -21.05 -13.77
N THR A 376 14.79 -22.32 -13.96
CA THR A 376 15.74 -23.35 -13.54
C THR A 376 16.89 -23.32 -14.53
N THR A 377 18.01 -22.69 -14.19
CA THR A 377 19.27 -22.97 -14.89
C THR A 377 19.54 -24.45 -14.73
N PRO A 378 19.63 -25.25 -15.81
CA PRO A 378 20.08 -26.62 -15.66
C PRO A 378 21.51 -26.56 -15.08
N VAL A 379 21.70 -27.09 -13.89
CA VAL A 379 23.03 -27.43 -13.45
C VAL A 379 23.45 -28.55 -14.38
N ASP A 380 24.31 -28.27 -15.37
CA ASP A 380 24.92 -29.30 -16.19
C ASP A 380 25.50 -30.34 -15.24
N PRO A 381 25.08 -31.62 -15.34
CA PRO A 381 25.67 -32.64 -14.53
C PRO A 381 27.16 -32.66 -14.87
N VAL A 382 28.01 -32.45 -13.89
CA VAL A 382 29.45 -32.59 -14.02
C VAL A 382 29.69 -34.05 -14.49
N ASN A 383 29.90 -34.19 -15.80
CA ASN A 383 30.27 -35.48 -16.35
C ASN A 383 31.56 -35.94 -15.65
N PRO A 384 31.60 -37.15 -15.09
CA PRO A 384 32.85 -37.71 -14.60
C PRO A 384 33.85 -37.75 -15.76
N VAL A 385 35.04 -37.18 -15.53
CA VAL A 385 36.13 -37.18 -16.48
C VAL A 385 36.52 -38.63 -16.75
N ASN A 386 36.13 -39.12 -17.93
CA ASN A 386 36.64 -40.42 -18.38
C ASN A 386 38.14 -40.35 -18.66
N PRO A 387 38.90 -41.36 -18.29
CA PRO A 387 40.33 -41.41 -18.57
C PRO A 387 40.58 -41.36 -20.08
N VAL A 388 41.53 -40.50 -20.49
CA VAL A 388 41.92 -40.23 -21.86
C VAL A 388 42.51 -41.50 -22.47
N ASN A 389 41.88 -42.06 -23.51
CA ASN A 389 42.48 -43.12 -24.36
C ASN A 389 43.47 -42.47 -25.37
N PRO A 390 44.53 -43.17 -25.77
CA PRO A 390 45.53 -42.65 -26.71
C PRO A 390 44.91 -42.33 -28.08
N VAL A 391 45.36 -41.23 -28.66
CA VAL A 391 44.85 -40.68 -29.94
C VAL A 391 45.42 -41.47 -31.09
N ASP A 392 44.53 -42.03 -31.98
CA ASP A 392 44.90 -42.54 -33.27
C ASP A 392 45.15 -41.43 -34.31
N PRO A 393 46.05 -41.61 -35.30
CA PRO A 393 46.44 -40.55 -36.22
C PRO A 393 45.32 -40.11 -37.15
N VAL A 394 45.18 -38.76 -37.30
CA VAL A 394 44.18 -38.05 -38.06
C VAL A 394 44.29 -38.30 -39.57
N THR A 395 43.18 -38.71 -40.18
CA THR A 395 43.01 -38.69 -41.65
C THR A 395 42.72 -37.27 -42.16
N PRO A 396 43.22 -36.91 -43.37
CA PRO A 396 43.03 -35.54 -43.91
C PRO A 396 41.55 -35.21 -44.16
N VAL A 397 41.14 -34.01 -43.77
CA VAL A 397 39.77 -33.50 -43.94
C VAL A 397 39.61 -32.94 -45.37
N ASP A 398 38.54 -33.33 -46.08
CA ASP A 398 38.12 -32.77 -47.37
C ASP A 398 37.75 -31.29 -47.27
N PRO A 399 37.96 -30.46 -48.32
CA PRO A 399 37.72 -29.03 -48.30
C PRO A 399 36.23 -28.69 -48.13
N VAL A 400 35.94 -27.83 -47.17
CA VAL A 400 34.59 -27.34 -46.84
C VAL A 400 34.01 -26.52 -48.01
N THR A 401 32.82 -26.88 -48.49
CA THR A 401 32.05 -26.09 -49.47
C THR A 401 31.69 -24.72 -48.88
N PRO A 402 31.72 -23.60 -49.70
CA PRO A 402 31.34 -22.31 -49.22
C PRO A 402 29.88 -22.28 -48.73
N VAL A 403 29.66 -21.68 -47.55
CA VAL A 403 28.34 -21.43 -47.00
C VAL A 403 27.65 -20.32 -47.84
N ASP A 404 26.45 -20.62 -48.36
CA ASP A 404 25.56 -19.72 -49.04
C ASP A 404 25.26 -18.48 -48.17
N PRO A 405 25.36 -17.21 -48.68
CA PRO A 405 24.97 -16.08 -47.89
C PRO A 405 23.48 -16.12 -47.58
N GLY A 406 23.20 -16.28 -46.31
CA GLY A 406 21.89 -16.58 -45.72
C GLY A 406 20.77 -15.69 -46.26
N LYS A 407 19.62 -16.30 -46.54
CA LYS A 407 18.32 -15.64 -46.66
C LYS A 407 18.13 -14.61 -45.52
N PRO A 408 17.53 -13.46 -45.82
CA PRO A 408 17.09 -12.54 -44.79
C PRO A 408 16.21 -13.27 -43.79
N ILE A 409 16.54 -13.18 -42.52
CA ILE A 409 15.69 -13.68 -41.44
C ILE A 409 14.38 -12.88 -41.53
N ASP A 410 13.26 -13.57 -41.73
CA ASP A 410 11.94 -12.97 -41.68
C ASP A 410 11.82 -12.20 -40.38
N PRO A 411 11.23 -10.97 -40.36
CA PRO A 411 11.02 -10.22 -39.14
C PRO A 411 10.24 -11.10 -38.17
N VAL A 412 10.78 -11.29 -36.96
CA VAL A 412 10.09 -11.98 -35.89
C VAL A 412 8.76 -11.30 -35.72
N THR A 413 7.66 -11.99 -36.03
CA THR A 413 6.32 -11.49 -35.76
C THR A 413 6.27 -11.14 -34.29
N PRO A 414 5.83 -9.92 -33.91
CA PRO A 414 5.67 -9.56 -32.52
C PRO A 414 4.79 -10.61 -31.85
N VAL A 415 5.30 -11.26 -30.80
CA VAL A 415 4.51 -12.18 -30.00
C VAL A 415 3.33 -11.38 -29.48
N ARG A 416 2.13 -11.75 -29.90
CA ARG A 416 0.89 -11.13 -29.42
C ARG A 416 0.90 -11.23 -27.90
N PRO A 417 0.67 -10.15 -27.14
CA PRO A 417 0.59 -10.25 -25.69
C PRO A 417 -0.40 -11.35 -25.32
N VAL A 418 0.05 -12.35 -24.58
CA VAL A 418 -0.84 -13.37 -24.02
C VAL A 418 -1.69 -12.64 -22.98
N ASN A 419 -3.02 -12.68 -23.12
CA ASN A 419 -3.91 -12.17 -22.09
C ASN A 419 -3.54 -12.84 -20.76
N PRO A 420 -3.29 -12.08 -19.68
CA PRO A 420 -2.95 -12.68 -18.41
C PRO A 420 -4.09 -13.58 -17.93
N THR A 421 -3.75 -14.68 -17.29
CA THR A 421 -4.73 -15.48 -16.55
C THR A 421 -5.33 -14.64 -15.41
N PRO A 422 -6.48 -15.00 -14.84
CA PRO A 422 -7.06 -14.26 -13.71
C PRO A 422 -6.10 -14.04 -12.54
N GLU A 423 -5.21 -15.00 -12.29
CA GLU A 423 -4.17 -14.94 -11.27
C GLU A 423 -3.09 -13.91 -11.61
N GLY A 424 -2.85 -13.65 -12.88
CA GLY A 424 -1.92 -12.63 -13.38
C GLY A 424 -2.48 -11.21 -13.43
N LEU A 425 -3.76 -11.03 -13.13
CA LEU A 425 -4.39 -9.71 -13.06
C LEU A 425 -4.07 -9.01 -11.73
N SER A 426 -3.74 -7.71 -11.80
CA SER A 426 -3.71 -6.86 -10.62
C SER A 426 -5.09 -6.85 -9.92
N LYS A 427 -5.15 -6.47 -8.62
CA LYS A 427 -6.42 -6.31 -7.91
C LYS A 427 -7.35 -5.34 -8.62
N GLY A 428 -6.80 -4.23 -9.14
CA GLY A 428 -7.57 -3.23 -9.88
C GLY A 428 -8.12 -3.74 -11.21
N ALA A 429 -7.32 -4.47 -11.99
CA ALA A 429 -7.75 -5.07 -13.26
C ALA A 429 -8.79 -6.17 -13.03
N ASN A 430 -8.56 -7.05 -12.06
CA ASN A 430 -9.52 -8.09 -11.69
C ASN A 430 -10.88 -7.52 -11.27
N ALA A 431 -10.86 -6.52 -10.37
CA ALA A 431 -12.08 -5.87 -9.91
C ALA A 431 -12.82 -5.13 -11.05
N ALA A 432 -12.08 -4.56 -12.01
CA ALA A 432 -12.69 -3.89 -13.17
C ALA A 432 -13.43 -4.90 -14.08
N VAL A 433 -12.83 -6.06 -14.36
CA VAL A 433 -13.46 -7.13 -15.15
C VAL A 433 -14.68 -7.70 -14.40
N ALA A 434 -14.51 -8.07 -13.14
CA ALA A 434 -15.58 -8.64 -12.32
C ALA A 434 -16.76 -7.66 -12.13
N ALA A 435 -16.52 -6.37 -11.88
CA ALA A 435 -17.56 -5.38 -11.72
C ALA A 435 -18.35 -5.12 -13.02
N HIS A 436 -17.68 -5.23 -14.19
CA HIS A 436 -18.34 -5.12 -15.48
C HIS A 436 -19.33 -6.28 -15.70
N THR A 437 -18.92 -7.52 -15.44
CA THR A 437 -19.81 -8.69 -15.53
C THR A 437 -20.89 -8.68 -14.45
N ALA A 438 -20.59 -8.22 -13.23
CA ALA A 438 -21.54 -8.10 -12.13
C ALA A 438 -22.67 -7.09 -12.43
N SER A 439 -22.40 -6.00 -13.15
CA SER A 439 -23.43 -5.05 -13.58
C SER A 439 -24.45 -5.71 -14.51
N ALA A 440 -23.99 -6.51 -15.47
CA ALA A 440 -24.85 -7.26 -16.37
C ALA A 440 -25.59 -8.42 -15.66
N SER A 441 -24.94 -9.08 -14.70
CA SER A 441 -25.55 -10.11 -13.85
C SER A 441 -26.69 -9.55 -13.00
N LEU A 442 -26.49 -8.38 -12.36
CA LEU A 442 -27.53 -7.65 -11.63
C LEU A 442 -28.71 -7.33 -12.57
N TRP A 443 -28.42 -6.87 -13.80
CA TRP A 443 -29.43 -6.56 -14.78
C TRP A 443 -30.26 -7.80 -15.18
N ASN A 444 -29.61 -8.93 -15.45
CA ASN A 444 -30.29 -10.19 -15.72
C ASN A 444 -31.14 -10.67 -14.53
N ALA A 445 -30.64 -10.49 -13.30
CA ALA A 445 -31.40 -10.84 -12.09
C ALA A 445 -32.68 -9.99 -11.93
N GLN A 446 -32.63 -8.71 -12.28
CA GLN A 446 -33.81 -7.81 -12.29
C GLN A 446 -34.78 -8.12 -13.42
N MET A 447 -34.30 -8.55 -14.59
CA MET A 447 -35.19 -8.94 -15.70
C MET A 447 -36.05 -10.15 -15.34
N ASN A 448 -35.47 -11.16 -14.72
CA ASN A 448 -36.14 -12.43 -14.41
C ASN A 448 -37.09 -12.35 -13.21
N ALA A 449 -37.09 -11.27 -12.44
CA ALA A 449 -37.94 -11.11 -11.27
C ALA A 449 -39.43 -11.00 -11.58
N LEU A 450 -39.81 -10.45 -12.76
CA LEU A 450 -41.20 -10.20 -13.11
C LEU A 450 -41.98 -11.43 -13.59
N VAL A 451 -41.30 -12.39 -14.19
CA VAL A 451 -41.88 -13.61 -14.77
C VAL A 451 -42.68 -14.45 -13.77
N LYS A 452 -42.30 -14.41 -12.49
CA LYS A 452 -42.95 -15.15 -11.40
C LYS A 452 -44.37 -14.63 -11.03
N ARG A 453 -44.83 -13.57 -11.64
CA ARG A 453 -46.13 -12.96 -11.38
C ARG A 453 -47.31 -13.77 -11.93
N MET A 454 -47.09 -14.69 -12.87
CA MET A 454 -48.16 -15.33 -13.64
C MET A 454 -49.16 -16.14 -12.81
N GLY A 455 -48.69 -16.84 -11.75
CA GLY A 455 -49.58 -17.53 -10.80
C GLY A 455 -50.56 -16.60 -10.11
N GLU A 456 -50.14 -15.39 -9.80
CA GLU A 456 -50.97 -14.35 -9.16
C GLU A 456 -52.13 -13.88 -10.05
N LEU A 457 -51.88 -13.71 -11.36
CA LEU A 457 -52.88 -13.21 -12.30
C LEU A 457 -54.02 -14.18 -12.57
N ARG A 458 -53.84 -15.50 -12.45
CA ARG A 458 -54.81 -16.54 -12.71
C ARG A 458 -55.73 -16.85 -11.53
N MET A 459 -55.39 -16.37 -10.34
CA MET A 459 -56.17 -16.64 -9.13
C MET A 459 -57.26 -15.58 -8.97
N GLY A 460 -58.53 -15.99 -9.02
CA GLY A 460 -59.70 -15.13 -8.78
C GLY A 460 -60.07 -14.24 -9.97
N LYS A 461 -60.92 -13.24 -9.73
CA LYS A 461 -61.25 -12.18 -10.68
C LYS A 461 -60.16 -11.11 -10.56
N ASP A 462 -59.28 -11.03 -11.55
CA ASP A 462 -58.25 -10.03 -11.63
C ASP A 462 -58.50 -9.11 -12.84
N ASP A 463 -58.84 -7.86 -12.57
CA ASP A 463 -59.09 -6.82 -13.59
C ASP A 463 -57.99 -5.77 -13.58
N GLY A 464 -56.90 -6.03 -12.87
CA GLY A 464 -55.76 -5.17 -12.67
C GLY A 464 -55.51 -4.86 -11.21
N GLY A 465 -54.37 -4.30 -10.90
CA GLY A 465 -54.00 -3.96 -9.54
C GLY A 465 -52.68 -3.26 -9.41
N VAL A 466 -52.33 -2.95 -8.17
CA VAL A 466 -51.01 -2.50 -7.78
C VAL A 466 -50.26 -3.68 -7.15
N TRP A 467 -49.00 -3.83 -7.47
CA TRP A 467 -48.16 -4.88 -6.88
C TRP A 467 -46.81 -4.33 -6.43
N THR A 468 -46.22 -4.98 -5.47
CA THR A 468 -44.83 -4.79 -5.04
C THR A 468 -44.15 -6.12 -4.93
N ARG A 469 -42.83 -6.15 -5.17
CA ARG A 469 -41.99 -7.34 -5.02
C ARG A 469 -40.62 -6.95 -4.46
N ALA A 470 -40.20 -7.65 -3.45
CA ALA A 470 -38.82 -7.62 -2.92
C ALA A 470 -38.08 -8.87 -3.41
N ILE A 471 -36.82 -8.70 -3.78
CA ILE A 471 -35.91 -9.77 -4.17
C ILE A 471 -34.64 -9.71 -3.33
N SER A 472 -34.10 -10.87 -2.99
CA SER A 472 -32.76 -11.01 -2.41
C SER A 472 -32.14 -12.30 -2.92
N LYS A 473 -30.89 -12.22 -3.39
CA LYS A 473 -30.16 -13.34 -4.00
C LYS A 473 -28.69 -13.22 -3.72
N ARG A 474 -28.00 -14.37 -3.65
CA ARG A 474 -26.54 -14.45 -3.65
C ARG A 474 -26.07 -15.25 -4.86
N PHE A 475 -25.02 -14.76 -5.50
CA PHE A 475 -24.27 -15.47 -6.52
C PHE A 475 -22.82 -15.65 -6.10
N ASP A 476 -22.32 -16.85 -6.28
CA ASP A 476 -20.90 -17.18 -6.25
C ASP A 476 -20.45 -17.45 -7.69
N ILE A 477 -19.56 -16.60 -8.23
CA ILE A 477 -19.20 -16.56 -9.64
C ILE A 477 -17.71 -16.90 -9.78
N SER A 478 -17.39 -17.79 -10.71
CA SER A 478 -16.04 -18.30 -10.97
C SER A 478 -15.76 -18.44 -12.47
N GLU A 479 -15.83 -17.32 -13.18
CA GLU A 479 -15.53 -17.25 -14.60
C GLU A 479 -14.01 -17.18 -14.85
N HIS A 480 -13.59 -17.59 -16.07
CA HIS A 480 -12.19 -17.63 -16.47
C HIS A 480 -11.59 -16.24 -16.76
N SER A 481 -12.43 -15.20 -16.83
CA SER A 481 -12.00 -13.84 -17.13
C SER A 481 -11.57 -13.05 -15.91
N SER A 482 -11.99 -13.45 -14.70
CA SER A 482 -11.60 -12.86 -13.42
C SER A 482 -11.44 -13.93 -12.34
N ARG A 483 -10.81 -13.59 -11.22
CA ARG A 483 -10.85 -14.45 -10.03
C ARG A 483 -12.28 -14.57 -9.52
N ALA A 484 -12.56 -15.67 -8.82
CA ALA A 484 -13.86 -15.92 -8.24
C ALA A 484 -14.28 -14.78 -7.31
N TYR A 485 -15.57 -14.41 -7.37
CA TYR A 485 -16.13 -13.35 -6.53
C TYR A 485 -17.56 -13.68 -6.11
N THR A 486 -18.05 -12.99 -5.07
CA THR A 486 -19.43 -13.12 -4.61
C THR A 486 -20.21 -11.84 -4.91
N GLN A 487 -21.51 -12.01 -5.18
CA GLN A 487 -22.45 -10.94 -5.48
C GLN A 487 -23.73 -11.13 -4.68
N ASP A 488 -24.00 -10.25 -3.72
CA ASP A 488 -25.25 -10.18 -2.97
C ASP A 488 -26.14 -9.10 -3.55
N ILE A 489 -27.35 -9.49 -3.99
CA ILE A 489 -28.31 -8.61 -4.64
C ILE A 489 -29.54 -8.47 -3.75
N SER A 490 -30.00 -7.25 -3.55
CA SER A 490 -31.28 -6.94 -2.93
C SER A 490 -32.03 -5.86 -3.73
N GLY A 491 -33.34 -5.92 -3.81
CA GLY A 491 -34.10 -4.94 -4.57
C GLY A 491 -35.58 -4.97 -4.29
N ILE A 492 -36.25 -3.89 -4.70
CA ILE A 492 -37.70 -3.74 -4.63
C ILE A 492 -38.22 -3.18 -5.94
N GLU A 493 -39.34 -3.71 -6.41
CA GLU A 493 -40.07 -3.27 -7.56
C GLU A 493 -41.51 -2.99 -7.16
N ILE A 494 -42.13 -1.95 -7.77
CA ILE A 494 -43.50 -1.57 -7.59
C ILE A 494 -44.10 -1.34 -8.97
N GLY A 495 -45.28 -1.88 -9.25
CA GLY A 495 -45.94 -1.70 -10.52
C GLY A 495 -47.47 -1.67 -10.40
N ALA A 496 -48.11 -1.28 -11.49
CA ALA A 496 -49.56 -1.28 -11.62
C ALA A 496 -49.94 -1.69 -13.04
N ASP A 497 -51.08 -2.39 -13.14
CA ASP A 497 -51.61 -2.82 -14.43
C ASP A 497 -53.12 -2.76 -14.49
N LYS A 498 -53.64 -2.84 -15.71
CA LYS A 498 -55.08 -2.94 -16.00
C LYS A 498 -55.30 -4.08 -16.98
N ALA A 499 -56.31 -4.87 -16.72
CA ALA A 499 -56.77 -5.93 -17.63
C ALA A 499 -57.76 -5.40 -18.64
N PHE A 500 -57.65 -5.87 -19.86
CA PHE A 500 -58.57 -5.66 -20.96
C PHE A 500 -59.08 -7.03 -21.45
N ALA A 501 -60.40 -7.22 -21.44
CA ALA A 501 -61.04 -8.44 -21.91
C ALA A 501 -60.93 -8.55 -23.43
N LEU A 502 -60.59 -9.75 -23.92
CA LEU A 502 -60.63 -10.14 -25.34
C LEU A 502 -61.60 -11.29 -25.52
N ASN A 503 -61.92 -11.65 -26.78
CA ASN A 503 -62.88 -12.71 -27.08
C ASN A 503 -62.50 -14.08 -26.48
N SER A 504 -61.24 -14.36 -26.23
CA SER A 504 -60.73 -15.65 -25.74
C SER A 504 -59.65 -15.52 -24.69
N GLY A 505 -59.74 -14.49 -23.82
CA GLY A 505 -58.79 -14.26 -22.78
C GLY A 505 -58.75 -12.82 -22.30
N LYS A 506 -57.64 -12.44 -21.63
CA LYS A 506 -57.36 -11.10 -21.10
C LYS A 506 -55.94 -10.68 -21.44
N VAL A 507 -55.77 -9.38 -21.67
CA VAL A 507 -54.46 -8.73 -21.76
C VAL A 507 -54.30 -7.78 -20.56
N PHE A 508 -53.24 -7.96 -19.77
CA PHE A 508 -52.79 -7.01 -18.73
C PHE A 508 -51.72 -6.12 -19.31
N VAL A 509 -51.85 -4.82 -19.19
CA VAL A 509 -50.84 -3.84 -19.59
C VAL A 509 -50.51 -2.99 -18.39
N GLY A 510 -49.22 -2.85 -18.13
CA GLY A 510 -48.74 -2.16 -16.91
C GLY A 510 -47.37 -1.51 -17.05
N GLY A 511 -47.07 -0.76 -16.02
CA GLY A 511 -45.76 -0.13 -15.84
C GLY A 511 -45.21 -0.40 -14.45
N MET A 512 -43.88 -0.26 -14.28
CA MET A 512 -43.20 -0.50 -13.04
C MET A 512 -42.01 0.41 -12.89
N VAL A 513 -41.62 0.62 -11.62
CA VAL A 513 -40.38 1.25 -11.21
C VAL A 513 -39.71 0.37 -10.13
N GLY A 514 -38.41 0.46 -9.99
CA GLY A 514 -37.70 -0.30 -8.94
C GLY A 514 -36.30 0.21 -8.68
N THR A 515 -35.76 -0.28 -7.60
CA THR A 515 -34.38 -0.07 -7.24
C THR A 515 -33.76 -1.39 -6.76
N ALA A 516 -32.48 -1.57 -7.00
CA ALA A 516 -31.71 -2.68 -6.45
C ALA A 516 -30.30 -2.22 -6.09
N GLN A 517 -29.73 -2.92 -5.14
CA GLN A 517 -28.35 -2.78 -4.72
C GLN A 517 -27.64 -4.12 -4.86
N SER A 518 -26.39 -4.09 -5.21
CA SER A 518 -25.54 -5.27 -5.31
C SER A 518 -24.21 -5.00 -4.61
N ASP A 519 -23.90 -5.79 -3.59
CA ASP A 519 -22.62 -5.78 -2.89
C ASP A 519 -21.73 -6.88 -3.47
N LEU A 520 -20.47 -6.55 -3.73
CA LEU A 520 -19.49 -7.40 -4.39
C LEU A 520 -18.27 -7.59 -3.48
N ASP A 521 -17.82 -8.83 -3.35
CA ASP A 521 -16.53 -9.17 -2.75
C ASP A 521 -15.67 -9.85 -3.81
N PHE A 522 -14.61 -9.16 -4.26
CA PHE A 522 -13.67 -9.64 -5.27
C PHE A 522 -12.50 -10.43 -4.67
N GLY A 523 -12.51 -10.64 -3.35
CA GLY A 523 -11.38 -11.22 -2.61
C GLY A 523 -10.24 -10.23 -2.36
N GLU A 524 -9.27 -10.65 -1.56
CA GLU A 524 -8.04 -9.88 -1.26
C GLU A 524 -8.30 -8.46 -0.74
N GLY A 525 -9.44 -8.25 -0.05
CA GLY A 525 -9.86 -6.93 0.45
C GLY A 525 -10.41 -5.98 -0.61
N ALA A 526 -10.58 -6.45 -1.84
CA ALA A 526 -11.22 -5.70 -2.91
C ALA A 526 -12.75 -5.89 -2.88
N SER A 527 -13.51 -4.82 -3.03
CA SER A 527 -14.97 -4.82 -2.95
C SER A 527 -15.60 -3.87 -3.96
N GLY A 528 -16.88 -4.02 -4.22
CA GLY A 528 -17.66 -3.12 -5.06
C GLY A 528 -19.09 -2.99 -4.57
N ASN A 529 -19.76 -1.94 -5.04
CA ASN A 529 -21.19 -1.71 -4.84
C ASN A 529 -21.81 -1.20 -6.13
N ILE A 530 -23.01 -1.67 -6.44
CA ILE A 530 -23.80 -1.24 -7.61
C ILE A 530 -25.19 -0.84 -7.14
N ASP A 531 -25.52 0.43 -7.29
CA ASP A 531 -26.89 0.92 -7.10
C ASP A 531 -27.63 1.02 -8.44
N SER A 532 -28.82 0.45 -8.51
CA SER A 532 -29.66 0.40 -9.71
C SER A 532 -30.98 1.12 -9.50
N LYS A 533 -31.39 1.92 -10.49
CA LYS A 533 -32.74 2.52 -10.58
C LYS A 533 -33.33 2.19 -11.92
N MET A 534 -34.49 1.54 -11.92
CA MET A 534 -35.09 1.07 -13.15
C MET A 534 -36.54 1.51 -13.33
N PHE A 535 -36.98 1.60 -14.58
CA PHE A 535 -38.37 1.64 -14.96
C PHE A 535 -38.65 0.64 -16.09
N GLY A 536 -39.91 0.21 -16.22
CA GLY A 536 -40.27 -0.73 -17.27
C GLY A 536 -41.76 -0.72 -17.56
N VAL A 537 -42.12 -1.31 -18.69
CA VAL A 537 -43.45 -1.57 -19.11
C VAL A 537 -43.60 -3.05 -19.45
N TYR A 538 -44.81 -3.57 -19.33
CA TYR A 538 -45.10 -4.97 -19.62
C TYR A 538 -46.48 -5.19 -20.15
N ALA A 539 -46.65 -6.29 -20.88
CA ALA A 539 -47.94 -6.78 -21.36
C ALA A 539 -47.99 -8.30 -21.19
N THR A 540 -49.06 -8.77 -20.57
CA THR A 540 -49.31 -10.19 -20.32
C THR A 540 -50.63 -10.62 -20.94
N TYR A 541 -50.58 -11.52 -21.93
CA TYR A 541 -51.75 -12.14 -22.49
C TYR A 541 -52.04 -13.47 -21.83
N LEU A 542 -53.28 -13.65 -21.32
CA LEU A 542 -53.78 -14.90 -20.76
C LEU A 542 -54.93 -15.40 -21.60
N HIS A 543 -54.76 -16.52 -22.30
CA HIS A 543 -55.78 -17.19 -23.05
C HIS A 543 -56.59 -18.14 -22.17
N ASP A 544 -57.90 -18.28 -22.43
CA ASP A 544 -58.82 -19.14 -21.65
C ASP A 544 -58.44 -20.63 -21.64
N ASN A 545 -57.66 -21.10 -22.66
CA ASN A 545 -57.15 -22.48 -22.72
C ASN A 545 -55.87 -22.74 -21.91
N GLY A 546 -55.42 -21.73 -21.12
CA GLY A 546 -54.28 -21.83 -20.25
C GLY A 546 -52.94 -21.39 -20.87
N ILE A 547 -52.90 -21.04 -22.17
CA ILE A 547 -51.72 -20.44 -22.80
C ILE A 547 -51.55 -19.01 -22.31
N TYR A 548 -50.28 -18.59 -22.11
CA TYR A 548 -49.96 -17.19 -21.86
C TYR A 548 -48.72 -16.75 -22.61
N VAL A 549 -48.63 -15.46 -22.81
CA VAL A 549 -47.44 -14.75 -23.29
C VAL A 549 -47.23 -13.55 -22.39
N ASP A 550 -46.04 -13.49 -21.75
CA ASP A 550 -45.61 -12.32 -20.96
C ASP A 550 -44.47 -11.62 -21.68
N SER A 551 -44.51 -10.30 -21.75
CA SER A 551 -43.51 -9.49 -22.43
C SER A 551 -43.17 -8.29 -21.58
N VAL A 552 -41.89 -8.02 -21.40
CA VAL A 552 -41.37 -6.96 -20.55
C VAL A 552 -40.28 -6.18 -21.28
N LEU A 553 -40.31 -4.86 -21.14
CA LEU A 553 -39.27 -3.96 -21.59
C LEU A 553 -38.85 -3.11 -20.40
N LYS A 554 -37.56 -3.12 -20.06
CA LYS A 554 -36.99 -2.36 -18.93
C LYS A 554 -35.78 -1.53 -19.37
N TYR A 555 -35.61 -0.42 -18.65
CA TYR A 555 -34.40 0.42 -18.67
C TYR A 555 -33.92 0.61 -17.25
N SER A 556 -32.61 0.58 -17.04
CA SER A 556 -31.98 0.84 -15.75
C SER A 556 -30.76 1.75 -15.89
N ARG A 557 -30.48 2.50 -14.83
CA ARG A 557 -29.23 3.23 -14.62
C ARG A 557 -28.53 2.63 -13.42
N PHE A 558 -27.21 2.39 -13.58
CA PHE A 558 -26.35 1.82 -12.57
C PHE A 558 -25.30 2.83 -12.14
N ASP A 559 -25.15 3.03 -10.84
CA ASP A 559 -24.05 3.77 -10.21
C ASP A 559 -23.13 2.74 -9.56
N ASN A 560 -21.86 2.67 -10.01
CA ASN A 560 -20.89 1.66 -9.61
C ASN A 560 -19.77 2.30 -8.80
N GLU A 561 -19.36 1.66 -7.70
CA GLU A 561 -18.18 1.99 -6.90
C GLU A 561 -17.33 0.74 -6.73
N ILE A 562 -16.01 0.88 -6.88
CA ILE A 562 -15.01 -0.18 -6.70
C ILE A 562 -13.97 0.32 -5.71
N LYS A 563 -13.56 -0.53 -4.77
CA LYS A 563 -12.49 -0.28 -3.80
C LYS A 563 -11.51 -1.45 -3.82
N THR A 564 -10.24 -1.14 -3.99
CA THR A 564 -9.16 -2.14 -3.93
C THR A 564 -8.02 -1.65 -3.05
N PRO A 565 -7.35 -2.51 -2.28
CA PRO A 565 -6.13 -2.11 -1.58
C PRO A 565 -4.96 -1.98 -2.57
N SER A 566 -4.13 -0.93 -2.40
CA SER A 566 -2.83 -0.81 -3.08
C SER A 566 -1.84 -1.87 -2.57
N ASN A 567 -0.62 -1.92 -3.15
CA ASN A 567 0.47 -2.77 -2.67
C ASN A 567 0.87 -2.45 -1.20
N LEU A 568 0.66 -1.21 -0.78
CA LEU A 568 0.96 -0.74 0.58
C LEU A 568 -0.26 -0.74 1.52
N GLY A 569 -1.42 -1.26 1.05
CA GLY A 569 -2.65 -1.35 1.82
C GLY A 569 -3.55 -0.11 1.80
N GLU A 570 -3.18 0.94 1.05
CA GLU A 570 -4.02 2.13 0.90
C GLU A 570 -5.26 1.85 0.04
N SER A 571 -6.38 2.53 0.31
CA SER A 571 -7.61 2.33 -0.45
C SER A 571 -7.56 3.06 -1.79
N VAL A 572 -7.60 2.30 -2.89
CA VAL A 572 -7.77 2.79 -4.26
C VAL A 572 -9.25 2.73 -4.62
N LYS A 573 -9.81 3.81 -5.17
CA LYS A 573 -11.23 3.94 -5.50
C LYS A 573 -11.42 4.21 -6.98
N GLY A 574 -12.44 3.55 -7.57
CA GLY A 574 -12.95 3.84 -8.90
C GLY A 574 -14.48 3.95 -8.87
N SER A 575 -15.07 4.87 -9.63
CA SER A 575 -16.53 4.99 -9.75
C SER A 575 -16.93 5.35 -11.17
N TYR A 576 -18.06 4.79 -11.61
CA TYR A 576 -18.59 5.06 -12.94
C TYR A 576 -20.10 4.83 -12.98
N LYS A 577 -20.73 5.35 -14.03
CA LYS A 577 -22.15 5.18 -14.29
C LYS A 577 -22.36 4.51 -15.63
N THR A 578 -23.31 3.58 -15.67
CA THR A 578 -23.72 2.92 -16.91
C THR A 578 -25.23 2.76 -16.98
N ASN A 579 -25.74 2.35 -18.15
CA ASN A 579 -27.16 2.14 -18.36
C ASN A 579 -27.41 0.75 -18.95
N GLY A 580 -28.57 0.20 -18.68
CA GLY A 580 -29.00 -1.06 -19.24
C GLY A 580 -30.39 -0.96 -19.90
N VAL A 581 -30.56 -1.65 -21.03
CA VAL A 581 -31.84 -1.92 -21.64
C VAL A 581 -32.07 -3.42 -21.69
N GLY A 582 -33.29 -3.87 -21.54
CA GLY A 582 -33.57 -5.29 -21.58
C GLY A 582 -35.02 -5.56 -22.01
N ALA A 583 -35.20 -6.64 -22.77
CA ALA A 583 -36.47 -7.18 -23.17
C ALA A 583 -36.55 -8.66 -22.78
N ASN A 584 -37.74 -9.08 -22.35
CA ASN A 584 -38.00 -10.45 -21.97
C ASN A 584 -39.34 -10.89 -22.59
N VAL A 585 -39.40 -12.11 -23.08
CA VAL A 585 -40.64 -12.76 -23.53
C VAL A 585 -40.68 -14.16 -22.96
N GLU A 586 -41.77 -14.48 -22.26
CA GLU A 586 -42.04 -15.84 -21.77
C GLU A 586 -43.34 -16.34 -22.37
N VAL A 587 -43.34 -17.60 -22.80
CA VAL A 587 -44.53 -18.33 -23.28
C VAL A 587 -44.67 -19.59 -22.45
N GLY A 588 -45.88 -19.85 -21.99
CA GLY A 588 -46.16 -21.07 -21.26
C GLY A 588 -47.62 -21.51 -21.39
N LYS A 589 -47.90 -22.69 -20.89
CA LYS A 589 -49.24 -23.25 -20.84
C LYS A 589 -49.49 -23.98 -19.55
N GLN A 590 -50.50 -23.55 -18.81
CA GLN A 590 -50.97 -24.30 -17.65
C GLN A 590 -51.88 -25.46 -18.12
N ILE A 591 -51.41 -26.69 -17.87
CA ILE A 591 -52.13 -27.92 -18.18
C ILE A 591 -52.70 -28.49 -16.88
N LYS A 592 -54.01 -28.52 -16.75
CA LYS A 592 -54.71 -29.07 -15.56
C LYS A 592 -54.75 -30.59 -15.63
N LEU A 593 -54.28 -31.24 -14.54
CA LEU A 593 -54.20 -32.71 -14.41
C LEU A 593 -55.34 -33.34 -13.57
N GLY A 594 -56.23 -32.52 -13.04
CA GLY A 594 -57.35 -32.96 -12.18
C GLY A 594 -57.04 -32.75 -10.68
N ASN A 595 -58.05 -32.73 -9.82
CA ASN A 595 -57.95 -32.47 -8.39
C ASN A 595 -57.12 -31.27 -7.97
N GLY A 596 -57.12 -30.22 -8.81
CA GLY A 596 -56.36 -29.01 -8.60
C GLY A 596 -54.89 -29.08 -9.03
N TRP A 597 -54.36 -30.24 -9.41
CA TRP A 597 -52.99 -30.37 -9.89
C TRP A 597 -52.82 -29.81 -11.29
N PHE A 598 -51.63 -29.26 -11.54
CA PHE A 598 -51.27 -28.74 -12.85
C PHE A 598 -49.76 -28.87 -13.11
N VAL A 599 -49.43 -28.89 -14.39
CA VAL A 599 -48.06 -28.75 -14.89
C VAL A 599 -48.02 -27.57 -15.85
N GLU A 600 -46.97 -26.79 -15.85
CA GLU A 600 -46.83 -25.61 -16.65
C GLU A 600 -45.44 -25.55 -17.30
N PRO A 601 -45.29 -26.12 -18.52
CA PRO A 601 -44.08 -25.93 -19.32
C PRO A 601 -43.96 -24.45 -19.73
N GLN A 602 -42.70 -23.97 -19.68
CA GLN A 602 -42.34 -22.58 -19.92
C GLN A 602 -41.13 -22.50 -20.84
N LEU A 603 -41.15 -21.52 -21.74
CA LEU A 603 -40.03 -21.11 -22.56
C LEU A 603 -39.88 -19.60 -22.42
N GLU A 604 -38.69 -19.14 -22.05
CA GLU A 604 -38.36 -17.72 -21.87
C GLU A 604 -37.15 -17.33 -22.68
N LEU A 605 -37.18 -16.14 -23.27
CA LEU A 605 -36.06 -15.50 -23.92
C LEU A 605 -35.84 -14.12 -23.31
N THR A 606 -34.65 -13.85 -22.80
CA THR A 606 -34.24 -12.58 -22.19
C THR A 606 -33.05 -12.03 -22.96
N ALA A 607 -33.22 -10.83 -23.54
CA ALA A 607 -32.14 -10.10 -24.20
C ALA A 607 -31.84 -8.83 -23.40
N THR A 608 -30.59 -8.62 -23.04
CA THR A 608 -30.15 -7.41 -22.31
C THR A 608 -28.89 -6.85 -22.91
N ARG A 609 -28.75 -5.52 -22.83
CA ARG A 609 -27.48 -4.80 -23.11
C ARG A 609 -27.19 -3.86 -21.97
N THR A 610 -25.97 -3.97 -21.42
CA THR A 610 -25.39 -3.02 -20.46
C THR A 610 -24.33 -2.23 -21.20
N GLN A 611 -24.46 -0.89 -21.19
CA GLN A 611 -23.51 -0.02 -21.89
C GLN A 611 -22.16 -0.06 -21.21
N GLY A 612 -21.09 0.06 -22.02
CA GLY A 612 -19.73 0.23 -21.53
C GLY A 612 -19.54 1.57 -20.82
N ALA A 613 -18.49 1.67 -20.04
CA ALA A 613 -18.14 2.87 -19.30
C ALA A 613 -16.62 3.11 -19.29
N SER A 614 -16.23 4.32 -18.88
CA SER A 614 -14.82 4.65 -18.70
C SER A 614 -14.64 5.39 -17.38
N TYR A 615 -13.59 5.06 -16.64
CA TYR A 615 -13.21 5.76 -15.42
C TYR A 615 -11.69 5.72 -15.21
N THR A 616 -11.20 6.57 -14.31
CA THR A 616 -9.83 6.51 -13.82
C THR A 616 -9.89 6.33 -12.30
N ALA A 617 -9.26 5.30 -11.79
CA ALA A 617 -9.16 5.07 -10.36
C ALA A 617 -8.22 6.08 -9.68
N SER A 618 -8.30 6.20 -8.35
CA SER A 618 -7.54 7.21 -7.59
C SER A 618 -6.02 7.05 -7.67
N ASN A 619 -5.53 5.86 -8.03
CA ASN A 619 -4.11 5.58 -8.30
C ASN A 619 -3.70 5.81 -9.77
N GLY A 620 -4.59 6.35 -10.62
CA GLY A 620 -4.30 6.61 -12.03
C GLY A 620 -4.64 5.49 -13.00
N LEU A 621 -5.08 4.31 -12.53
CA LEU A 621 -5.47 3.18 -13.38
C LEU A 621 -6.66 3.57 -14.26
N LYS A 622 -6.48 3.52 -15.59
CA LYS A 622 -7.51 3.88 -16.59
C LYS A 622 -8.25 2.65 -17.05
N VAL A 623 -9.55 2.64 -16.86
CA VAL A 623 -10.43 1.52 -17.26
C VAL A 623 -11.45 1.99 -18.28
N LYS A 624 -11.65 1.18 -19.33
CA LYS A 624 -12.69 1.36 -20.34
C LYS A 624 -13.28 0.01 -20.68
N SER A 625 -14.59 -0.17 -20.46
CA SER A 625 -15.33 -1.36 -20.90
C SER A 625 -16.10 -1.12 -22.18
N ASP A 626 -16.24 -2.15 -23.00
CA ASP A 626 -17.16 -2.19 -24.12
C ASP A 626 -18.59 -2.53 -23.63
N ASP A 627 -19.60 -2.46 -24.49
CA ASP A 627 -20.96 -2.89 -24.14
C ASP A 627 -20.97 -4.40 -23.85
N MET A 628 -21.82 -4.83 -22.91
CA MET A 628 -22.05 -6.24 -22.60
C MET A 628 -23.46 -6.61 -23.07
N ASP A 629 -23.55 -7.52 -24.03
CA ASP A 629 -24.78 -8.12 -24.50
C ASP A 629 -24.99 -9.48 -23.83
N SER A 630 -26.24 -9.78 -23.44
CA SER A 630 -26.65 -11.08 -22.93
C SER A 630 -27.93 -11.53 -23.65
N LEU A 631 -27.94 -12.78 -24.05
CA LEU A 631 -29.12 -13.44 -24.62
C LEU A 631 -29.32 -14.76 -23.90
N GLN A 632 -30.25 -14.81 -22.98
CA GLN A 632 -30.56 -16.03 -22.22
C GLN A 632 -31.83 -16.70 -22.73
N SER A 633 -31.78 -18.01 -22.91
CA SER A 633 -32.95 -18.85 -23.03
C SER A 633 -33.14 -19.68 -21.77
N ARG A 634 -34.41 -19.76 -21.31
CA ARG A 634 -34.81 -20.62 -20.20
C ARG A 634 -35.89 -21.61 -20.69
N VAL A 635 -35.62 -22.88 -20.47
CA VAL A 635 -36.61 -23.95 -20.67
C VAL A 635 -36.90 -24.55 -19.31
N GLY A 636 -38.17 -24.58 -18.91
CA GLY A 636 -38.49 -25.08 -17.57
C GLY A 636 -39.91 -25.59 -17.48
N SER A 637 -40.23 -26.09 -16.30
CA SER A 637 -41.58 -26.49 -15.96
C SER A 637 -41.85 -26.23 -14.49
N LEU A 638 -43.10 -25.84 -14.23
CA LEU A 638 -43.64 -25.67 -12.89
C LEU A 638 -44.69 -26.75 -12.64
N PHE A 639 -44.62 -27.42 -11.50
CA PHE A 639 -45.61 -28.42 -11.05
C PHE A 639 -46.22 -27.95 -9.74
N GLY A 640 -47.52 -27.83 -9.68
CA GLY A 640 -48.20 -27.26 -8.54
C GLY A 640 -49.65 -27.76 -8.33
N ARG A 641 -50.26 -27.27 -7.28
CA ARG A 641 -51.65 -27.59 -6.96
C ARG A 641 -52.41 -26.34 -6.51
N SER A 642 -53.55 -26.09 -7.21
CA SER A 642 -54.49 -25.07 -6.77
C SER A 642 -55.46 -25.71 -5.77
N MET A 643 -55.63 -25.09 -4.63
CA MET A 643 -56.50 -25.57 -3.55
C MET A 643 -57.25 -24.42 -2.90
N GLU A 644 -58.45 -24.70 -2.44
CA GLU A 644 -59.23 -23.80 -1.59
C GLU A 644 -59.12 -24.27 -0.14
N LEU A 645 -58.76 -23.38 0.74
CA LEU A 645 -58.58 -23.67 2.18
C LEU A 645 -59.93 -23.54 2.88
N SER A 646 -60.05 -24.21 4.07
CA SER A 646 -61.30 -24.22 4.83
C SER A 646 -61.84 -22.86 5.26
N ASN A 647 -61.01 -21.82 5.23
CA ASN A 647 -61.36 -20.43 5.53
C ASN A 647 -61.71 -19.62 4.28
N GLY A 648 -61.87 -20.26 3.09
CA GLY A 648 -62.20 -19.60 1.81
C GLY A 648 -60.97 -18.95 1.10
N MET A 649 -59.77 -18.98 1.66
CA MET A 649 -58.58 -18.56 0.99
C MET A 649 -58.16 -19.56 -0.10
N LYS A 650 -57.54 -19.08 -1.18
CA LYS A 650 -57.00 -19.94 -2.24
C LYS A 650 -55.50 -19.94 -2.19
N ALA A 651 -54.91 -21.14 -2.26
CA ALA A 651 -53.48 -21.35 -2.26
C ALA A 651 -53.03 -22.11 -3.52
N GLN A 652 -51.84 -21.77 -3.99
CA GLN A 652 -51.22 -22.43 -5.14
C GLN A 652 -49.73 -22.67 -4.88
N PRO A 653 -49.35 -23.68 -4.06
CA PRO A 653 -47.98 -24.09 -3.93
C PRO A 653 -47.48 -24.79 -5.20
N TYR A 654 -46.18 -24.63 -5.49
CA TYR A 654 -45.50 -25.24 -6.64
C TYR A 654 -44.03 -25.50 -6.37
N VAL A 655 -43.49 -26.41 -7.17
CA VAL A 655 -42.04 -26.61 -7.39
C VAL A 655 -41.74 -26.31 -8.84
N LYS A 656 -40.52 -25.88 -9.11
CA LYS A 656 -40.08 -25.59 -10.48
C LYS A 656 -38.66 -26.12 -10.72
N ALA A 657 -38.41 -26.47 -11.99
CA ALA A 657 -37.07 -26.80 -12.49
C ALA A 657 -36.88 -26.16 -13.83
N SER A 658 -35.73 -25.54 -14.07
CA SER A 658 -35.41 -24.88 -15.33
C SER A 658 -33.97 -25.10 -15.70
N TYR A 659 -33.68 -25.05 -16.98
CA TYR A 659 -32.33 -24.96 -17.53
C TYR A 659 -32.18 -23.65 -18.28
N VAL A 660 -31.15 -22.88 -17.92
CA VAL A 660 -30.82 -21.59 -18.49
C VAL A 660 -29.54 -21.69 -19.29
N THR A 661 -29.55 -21.14 -20.49
CA THR A 661 -28.38 -21.07 -21.38
C THR A 661 -28.09 -19.61 -21.72
N GLU A 662 -26.86 -19.16 -21.56
CA GLU A 662 -26.35 -17.89 -22.09
C GLU A 662 -25.80 -18.11 -23.50
N HIS A 663 -26.27 -17.33 -24.47
CA HIS A 663 -25.91 -17.43 -25.90
C HIS A 663 -25.00 -16.30 -26.37
N ALA A 664 -24.85 -15.24 -25.58
CA ALA A 664 -23.96 -14.11 -25.80
C ALA A 664 -23.12 -13.92 -24.52
N GLY A 665 -22.85 -12.77 -24.06
CA GLY A 665 -22.23 -12.59 -22.73
C GLY A 665 -20.73 -12.44 -22.75
N SER A 666 -20.12 -12.16 -23.89
CA SER A 666 -18.70 -11.79 -24.00
C SER A 666 -18.52 -10.32 -24.33
N SER A 667 -17.56 -9.69 -23.67
CA SER A 667 -17.19 -8.30 -23.83
C SER A 667 -15.69 -8.10 -23.55
N LYS A 668 -15.21 -6.89 -23.66
CA LYS A 668 -13.82 -6.53 -23.37
C LYS A 668 -13.76 -5.40 -22.35
N VAL A 669 -12.79 -5.51 -21.44
CA VAL A 669 -12.40 -4.43 -20.51
C VAL A 669 -10.96 -4.05 -20.81
N SER A 670 -10.73 -2.81 -21.17
CA SER A 670 -9.37 -2.27 -21.37
C SER A 670 -8.89 -1.62 -20.08
N VAL A 671 -7.77 -2.10 -19.55
CA VAL A 671 -7.10 -1.56 -18.36
C VAL A 671 -5.76 -1.01 -18.80
N ASN A 672 -5.54 0.30 -18.72
CA ASN A 672 -4.37 1.01 -19.23
C ASN A 672 -4.00 0.66 -20.70
N GLY A 673 -4.99 0.29 -21.51
CA GLY A 673 -4.79 -0.11 -22.91
C GLY A 673 -4.74 -1.64 -23.13
N ASN A 674 -4.49 -2.45 -22.10
CA ASN A 674 -4.54 -3.91 -22.17
C ASN A 674 -6.00 -4.37 -22.24
N LYS A 675 -6.34 -5.14 -23.28
CA LYS A 675 -7.68 -5.66 -23.52
C LYS A 675 -7.85 -7.01 -22.84
N LEU A 676 -8.68 -7.07 -21.82
CA LEU A 676 -9.01 -8.26 -21.06
C LEU A 676 -10.39 -8.78 -21.48
N ASP A 677 -10.55 -10.09 -21.49
CA ASP A 677 -11.85 -10.72 -21.71
C ASP A 677 -12.73 -10.52 -20.47
N ALA A 678 -14.05 -10.39 -20.72
CA ALA A 678 -15.09 -10.33 -19.70
C ALA A 678 -16.25 -11.19 -20.16
N GLU A 679 -16.61 -12.21 -19.39
CA GLU A 679 -17.60 -13.19 -19.77
C GLU A 679 -18.68 -13.34 -18.69
N LEU A 680 -19.94 -13.45 -19.12
CA LEU A 680 -21.03 -13.80 -18.22
C LEU A 680 -21.04 -15.30 -17.94
N PRO A 681 -21.49 -15.73 -16.75
CA PRO A 681 -21.67 -17.13 -16.45
C PRO A 681 -22.59 -17.82 -17.47
N GLY A 682 -22.16 -18.98 -17.93
CA GLY A 682 -22.84 -19.75 -18.98
C GLY A 682 -24.10 -20.46 -18.51
N ASN A 683 -24.14 -21.78 -18.70
CA ASN A 683 -25.32 -22.60 -18.44
C ASN A 683 -25.51 -22.90 -16.94
N ARG A 684 -26.77 -23.00 -16.51
CA ARG A 684 -27.12 -23.41 -15.15
C ARG A 684 -28.47 -24.14 -15.07
N VAL A 685 -28.59 -25.01 -14.10
CA VAL A 685 -29.87 -25.59 -13.66
C VAL A 685 -30.42 -24.74 -12.51
N GLU A 686 -31.69 -24.42 -12.55
CA GLU A 686 -32.40 -23.72 -11.48
C GLU A 686 -33.48 -24.64 -10.91
N LEU A 687 -33.51 -24.75 -9.59
CA LEU A 687 -34.53 -25.44 -8.83
C LEU A 687 -35.20 -24.47 -7.87
N GLY A 688 -36.50 -24.55 -7.73
CA GLY A 688 -37.19 -23.65 -6.83
C GLY A 688 -38.50 -24.23 -6.31
N PHE A 689 -38.97 -23.60 -5.26
CA PHE A 689 -40.29 -23.82 -4.72
C PHE A 689 -40.93 -22.48 -4.36
N GLY A 690 -42.24 -22.44 -4.41
CA GLY A 690 -42.93 -21.21 -4.11
C GLY A 690 -44.40 -21.43 -3.93
N GLY A 691 -45.14 -20.32 -3.83
CA GLY A 691 -46.57 -20.36 -3.73
C GLY A 691 -47.22 -18.99 -3.77
N VAL A 692 -48.47 -18.98 -4.18
CA VAL A 692 -49.33 -17.81 -4.14
C VAL A 692 -50.50 -18.08 -3.21
N LEU A 693 -50.81 -17.14 -2.32
CA LEU A 693 -51.91 -17.18 -1.39
C LEU A 693 -52.82 -15.97 -1.65
N GLN A 694 -54.07 -16.21 -2.03
CA GLN A 694 -55.11 -15.21 -2.07
C GLN A 694 -55.73 -15.12 -0.68
N VAL A 695 -55.38 -14.09 0.08
CA VAL A 695 -55.81 -13.91 1.49
C VAL A 695 -57.15 -13.19 1.59
N SER A 696 -57.59 -12.51 0.53
CA SER A 696 -58.92 -11.90 0.39
C SER A 696 -59.27 -11.77 -1.08
N GLU A 697 -60.46 -11.32 -1.41
CA GLU A 697 -60.88 -11.08 -2.78
C GLU A 697 -59.96 -10.09 -3.51
N LYS A 698 -59.32 -9.16 -2.75
CA LYS A 698 -58.50 -8.08 -3.30
C LYS A 698 -57.01 -8.22 -3.01
N SER A 699 -56.58 -9.20 -2.22
CA SER A 699 -55.19 -9.28 -1.77
C SER A 699 -54.57 -10.64 -2.03
N LYS A 700 -53.39 -10.65 -2.64
CA LYS A 700 -52.59 -11.84 -2.94
C LYS A 700 -51.17 -11.63 -2.42
N ILE A 701 -50.56 -12.68 -1.88
CA ILE A 701 -49.17 -12.74 -1.42
C ILE A 701 -48.49 -13.86 -2.22
N SER A 702 -47.30 -13.63 -2.68
CA SER A 702 -46.44 -14.65 -3.31
C SER A 702 -45.11 -14.75 -2.59
N ILE A 703 -44.54 -15.97 -2.55
CA ILE A 703 -43.20 -16.24 -2.08
C ILE A 703 -42.55 -17.27 -3.00
N ASP A 704 -41.29 -17.06 -3.32
CA ASP A 704 -40.44 -17.97 -4.08
C ASP A 704 -39.09 -18.09 -3.44
N ALA A 705 -38.55 -19.31 -3.44
CA ALA A 705 -37.18 -19.61 -3.09
C ALA A 705 -36.53 -20.42 -4.21
N GLU A 706 -35.29 -20.09 -4.54
CA GLU A 706 -34.54 -20.66 -5.66
C GLU A 706 -33.12 -21.04 -5.25
N TYR A 707 -32.64 -22.13 -5.81
CA TYR A 707 -31.24 -22.54 -5.89
C TYR A 707 -30.87 -22.72 -7.34
N ALA A 708 -29.66 -22.31 -7.74
CA ALA A 708 -29.16 -22.59 -9.06
C ALA A 708 -27.68 -23.00 -9.05
N LYS A 709 -27.29 -23.87 -9.99
CA LYS A 709 -25.91 -24.29 -10.15
C LYS A 709 -25.56 -24.49 -11.61
N GLY A 710 -24.44 -23.92 -12.01
CA GLY A 710 -23.76 -24.09 -13.29
C GLY A 710 -22.29 -24.39 -13.12
N ASN A 711 -21.54 -24.34 -14.21
CA ASN A 711 -20.09 -24.56 -14.16
C ASN A 711 -19.33 -23.37 -13.55
N SER A 712 -19.81 -22.16 -13.84
CA SER A 712 -19.14 -20.89 -13.49
C SER A 712 -19.99 -20.01 -12.58
N ILE A 713 -21.16 -20.50 -12.12
CA ILE A 713 -22.06 -19.78 -11.23
C ILE A 713 -22.77 -20.74 -10.28
N GLU A 714 -22.85 -20.36 -9.04
CA GLU A 714 -23.78 -20.93 -8.07
C GLU A 714 -24.65 -19.82 -7.48
N GLN A 715 -25.95 -20.06 -7.36
CA GLN A 715 -26.88 -19.28 -6.57
C GLN A 715 -27.27 -20.12 -5.35
N PRO A 716 -26.56 -20.00 -4.20
CA PRO A 716 -26.85 -20.81 -3.02
C PRO A 716 -28.27 -20.60 -2.52
N TRP A 717 -28.77 -19.40 -2.69
CA TRP A 717 -30.14 -19.04 -2.37
C TRP A 717 -30.60 -17.80 -3.16
N GLY A 718 -31.87 -17.75 -3.40
CA GLY A 718 -32.59 -16.58 -3.90
C GLY A 718 -34.02 -16.61 -3.36
N VAL A 719 -34.50 -15.49 -2.85
CA VAL A 719 -35.84 -15.36 -2.31
C VAL A 719 -36.54 -14.16 -2.94
N SER A 720 -37.80 -14.31 -3.29
CA SER A 720 -38.66 -13.18 -3.62
C SER A 720 -39.98 -13.24 -2.87
N VAL A 721 -40.46 -12.07 -2.45
CA VAL A 721 -41.75 -11.92 -1.77
C VAL A 721 -42.53 -10.84 -2.53
N GLY A 722 -43.77 -11.16 -2.89
CA GLY A 722 -44.67 -10.26 -3.63
C GLY A 722 -45.97 -10.03 -2.88
N TYR A 723 -46.52 -8.86 -3.06
CA TYR A 723 -47.87 -8.50 -2.66
C TYR A 723 -48.59 -7.82 -3.79
N ARG A 724 -49.85 -8.21 -4.07
CA ARG A 724 -50.71 -7.62 -5.09
C ARG A 724 -52.05 -7.23 -4.50
N TYR A 725 -52.48 -6.00 -4.74
CA TYR A 725 -53.81 -5.48 -4.39
C TYR A 725 -54.62 -5.21 -5.67
N LEU A 726 -55.82 -5.80 -5.72
CA LEU A 726 -56.73 -5.71 -6.86
C LEU A 726 -57.72 -4.56 -6.65
N TRP A 727 -57.99 -3.80 -7.71
CA TRP A 727 -59.03 -2.76 -7.67
C TRP A 727 -60.43 -3.20 -8.13
#